data_9c1d34e04682f0fe73f209333d67077b
#
_entry.id   9c1d34e04682f0fe73f209333d67077b
#
_cell.length_a   1.000
_cell.length_b   1.000
_cell.length_c   1.000
_cell.angle_alpha   90.00
_cell.angle_beta   90.00
_cell.angle_gamma   90.00
#
_symmetry.space_group_name_H-M   'P 1'
#
loop_
_entity.id
_entity.type
_entity.pdbx_description
1 polymer ?
#
loop_
_entity_poly.entity_id
_entity_poly.type
_entity_poly.pdbx_seq_one_letter_code
_entity_poly.pdbx_strand_id
1 'polypeptide(L)'
;MVLKLLTICLLLLSTLGCTRDLHTTGHLSKQHHLDQYAVLTYPGTWEYRYGESPKKPDGSLLFADPSLADAGWKQTRSPYIPEGRGEHEFLWLRTRLVGPPLSDPALFFQSVNQSYKAYLDGTLIAAFGEMEGERARRFSGEPRAYLPLVPPLASLNKGSAEHTSYVGRVLTLQIYSPHRYIGVFGPILLGARTSILATQVQKGISVFVVALILMAIGLIALVLFALRYKETVYLYYGLFTISTGVHFLSRTSLHELLFHAPAAWGASTLFALPVVASSMCAFIWKTLGRGPYFAMPILAGFFSLFFVIAALVVGMGHENPWQILLPLQIAMLLGIVIQVVTLTLAAWRGDTNARILSIGTVVCAAAAVVDILAAMNVLDGQHNLNSHYGVAGLVLALAVVLARRFVRLTLMTDRAARLEQESAQQALRLAEQSNLLAAAARMAKGDLASEISVPAGNELTPLALALDSMRQDLKRKLTQLEQNNLAIRGLNDELRRQIEQRSRRLMETVAQGLGNAPQRPVEVAPGKRLGDHYQVLATIGSGAMGTVFEVERTTDHKRFAAKVLTEARKKTSLLRFAREAQILCRLDHPNLISIVDIDVTKDGVVFLVMELVRGTVLKAWKEKFGDLGFAIDVLKQMTAGLSIIHKSGIVHRDACGIHKRGSTSREGSRHGQSLGDRIPGRAQRPDVAPQGICLSY
;
A
#
# COMPACT_ATOMS: atom_id res chain seq x y z
N MET A 1 11.21 19.61 10.58
CA MET A 1 10.98 20.91 9.93
C MET A 1 9.68 21.57 10.40
N VAL A 2 8.54 20.89 10.31
CA VAL A 2 7.21 21.42 10.75
C VAL A 2 7.21 21.83 12.23
N LEU A 3 7.78 21.02 13.13
CA LEU A 3 7.83 21.32 14.57
C LEU A 3 8.69 22.56 14.87
N LYS A 4 9.79 22.78 14.16
CA LYS A 4 10.64 23.98 14.29
C LYS A 4 9.93 25.24 13.77
N LEU A 5 9.17 25.14 12.67
CA LEU A 5 8.32 26.24 12.18
C LEU A 5 7.20 26.57 13.18
N LEU A 6 6.57 25.55 13.76
CA LEU A 6 5.55 25.72 14.79
C LEU A 6 6.11 26.43 16.04
N THR A 7 7.31 26.05 16.48
CA THR A 7 7.98 26.69 17.64
C THR A 7 8.34 28.13 17.33
N ILE A 8 8.78 28.43 16.11
CA ILE A 8 9.07 29.80 15.66
C ILE A 8 7.78 30.65 15.58
N CYS A 9 6.68 30.08 15.05
CA CYS A 9 5.37 30.75 15.04
C CYS A 9 4.83 31.01 16.46
N LEU A 10 4.98 30.06 17.39
CA LEU A 10 4.60 30.23 18.79
C LEU A 10 5.47 31.29 19.51
N LEU A 11 6.77 31.30 19.24
CA LEU A 11 7.68 32.32 19.74
C LEU A 11 7.35 33.73 19.18
N LEU A 12 7.05 33.84 17.88
CA LEU A 12 6.61 35.08 17.26
C LEU A 12 5.26 35.54 17.81
N LEU A 13 4.31 34.65 18.07
CA LEU A 13 3.03 34.96 18.70
C LEU A 13 3.20 35.40 20.18
N SER A 14 4.14 34.79 20.92
CA SER A 14 4.42 35.17 22.30
C SER A 14 5.12 36.54 22.40
N THR A 15 6.00 36.87 21.45
CA THR A 15 6.68 38.17 21.41
C THR A 15 5.73 39.31 20.96
N LEU A 16 4.76 39.01 20.07
CA LEU A 16 3.69 39.98 19.71
C LEU A 16 2.68 40.24 20.84
N GLY A 17 2.48 39.27 21.75
CA GLY A 17 1.66 39.43 22.94
C GLY A 17 2.34 40.20 24.08
N CYS A 18 3.68 40.30 24.06
CA CYS A 18 4.46 40.89 25.18
C CYS A 18 4.72 42.42 25.06
N THR A 19 4.14 43.10 24.08
CA THR A 19 4.26 44.57 23.97
C THR A 19 3.31 45.31 24.91
N ARG A 20 2.84 44.63 25.98
CA ARG A 20 1.78 45.14 26.85
C ARG A 20 2.24 46.00 28.05
N ASP A 21 3.53 46.05 28.38
CA ASP A 21 3.98 46.69 29.60
C ASP A 21 5.21 47.60 29.42
N LEU A 22 5.08 48.66 28.58
CA LEU A 22 6.08 49.73 28.53
C LEU A 22 5.49 51.11 28.86
N HIS A 23 4.37 51.14 29.59
CA HIS A 23 3.76 52.41 30.03
C HIS A 23 3.40 52.44 31.52
N THR A 24 4.34 52.12 32.38
CA THR A 24 4.23 52.60 33.77
C THR A 24 5.61 52.59 34.41
N THR A 25 6.37 53.64 34.24
CA THR A 25 7.26 54.26 35.24
C THR A 25 8.03 55.39 34.58
N GLY A 26 7.59 56.61 34.76
CA GLY A 26 8.27 57.81 34.28
C GLY A 26 7.51 59.03 34.71
N HIS A 27 7.61 59.35 36.03
CA HIS A 27 7.04 60.57 36.61
C HIS A 27 7.60 61.85 35.96
N LEU A 28 6.65 62.74 35.59
CA LEU A 28 6.76 64.21 35.69
C LEU A 28 7.89 64.86 34.87
N SER A 29 7.59 65.26 33.65
CA SER A 29 7.85 66.56 33.05
C SER A 29 7.57 66.72 31.54
N LYS A 30 6.62 65.93 30.97
CA LYS A 30 6.25 65.96 29.54
C LYS A 30 4.77 66.13 29.24
N GLN A 31 4.02 66.82 30.07
CA GLN A 31 2.59 67.03 29.85
C GLN A 31 2.27 67.83 28.59
N HIS A 32 3.17 68.71 28.09
CA HIS A 32 2.97 69.49 26.88
C HIS A 32 3.33 68.75 25.56
N HIS A 33 4.05 67.62 25.61
CA HIS A 33 4.36 66.88 24.41
C HIS A 33 3.44 65.65 24.15
N LEU A 34 2.68 65.20 25.17
CA LEU A 34 1.80 64.04 25.05
C LEU A 34 0.47 64.35 24.38
N ASP A 35 -0.04 65.58 24.48
CA ASP A 35 -1.31 66.01 23.86
C ASP A 35 -1.22 66.05 22.30
N GLN A 36 -0.02 66.15 21.74
CA GLN A 36 0.20 66.17 20.29
C GLN A 36 0.06 64.83 19.59
N TYR A 37 0.08 63.71 20.37
CA TYR A 37 -0.01 62.33 19.84
C TYR A 37 -1.34 61.66 20.18
N ALA A 38 -2.25 62.30 20.86
CA ALA A 38 -3.53 61.72 21.25
C ALA A 38 -4.46 61.62 20.04
N VAL A 39 -4.91 60.38 19.72
CA VAL A 39 -6.02 60.14 18.79
C VAL A 39 -7.30 60.04 19.60
N LEU A 40 -8.23 60.95 19.33
CA LEU A 40 -9.50 61.11 20.07
C LEU A 40 -10.67 60.65 19.20
N THR A 41 -11.73 60.09 19.81
CA THR A 41 -12.99 59.98 19.09
C THR A 41 -13.54 61.41 18.94
N TYR A 42 -13.91 61.77 17.73
CA TYR A 42 -14.40 63.10 17.41
C TYR A 42 -15.67 63.42 18.25
N PRO A 43 -15.64 64.47 19.07
CA PRO A 43 -16.74 64.79 19.99
C PRO A 43 -17.83 65.67 19.37
N GLY A 44 -17.69 66.08 18.11
CA GLY A 44 -18.58 67.04 17.49
C GLY A 44 -19.98 66.48 17.22
N THR A 45 -20.96 67.36 17.20
CA THR A 45 -22.33 67.02 16.77
C THR A 45 -22.45 67.12 15.26
N TRP A 46 -23.27 66.23 14.70
CA TRP A 46 -23.50 66.23 13.27
C TRP A 46 -24.91 66.75 12.96
N GLU A 47 -24.99 67.50 11.86
CA GLU A 47 -26.24 67.87 11.22
C GLU A 47 -26.37 67.10 9.91
N TYR A 48 -27.58 66.71 9.53
CA TYR A 48 -27.82 65.96 8.30
C TYR A 48 -29.01 66.48 7.51
N ARG A 49 -28.95 66.23 6.20
CA ARG A 49 -30.00 66.51 5.26
C ARG A 49 -30.00 65.50 4.12
N TYR A 50 -31.16 65.07 3.73
CA TYR A 50 -31.30 64.18 2.56
C TYR A 50 -31.67 64.96 1.29
N GLY A 51 -31.30 64.42 0.10
CA GLY A 51 -31.65 64.95 -1.19
C GLY A 51 -30.49 65.60 -1.91
N GLU A 52 -30.75 65.97 -3.18
CA GLU A 52 -29.77 66.65 -4.03
C GLU A 52 -29.61 68.12 -3.63
N SER A 53 -28.41 68.64 -3.76
CA SER A 53 -28.12 70.02 -3.50
C SER A 53 -28.41 70.89 -4.74
N PRO A 54 -29.20 71.96 -4.58
CA PRO A 54 -29.29 72.97 -5.62
C PRO A 54 -27.92 73.55 -5.97
N LYS A 55 -27.70 73.92 -7.22
CA LYS A 55 -26.49 74.60 -7.70
C LYS A 55 -26.69 76.12 -7.55
N LYS A 56 -25.68 76.82 -7.09
CA LYS A 56 -25.62 78.25 -7.11
C LYS A 56 -25.34 78.80 -8.52
N PRO A 57 -25.50 80.10 -8.78
CA PRO A 57 -25.17 80.72 -10.06
C PRO A 57 -23.70 80.53 -10.53
N ASP A 58 -22.80 80.36 -9.60
CA ASP A 58 -21.35 80.06 -9.82
C ASP A 58 -21.08 78.59 -10.08
N GLY A 59 -22.09 77.71 -10.08
CA GLY A 59 -22.03 76.30 -10.28
C GLY A 59 -21.66 75.51 -9.00
N SER A 60 -21.38 76.15 -7.87
CA SER A 60 -21.08 75.49 -6.61
C SER A 60 -22.38 74.90 -5.95
N LEU A 61 -22.22 73.86 -5.12
CA LEU A 61 -23.34 73.20 -4.47
C LEU A 61 -23.81 74.01 -3.25
N LEU A 62 -25.09 74.33 -3.18
CA LEU A 62 -25.65 75.17 -2.11
C LEU A 62 -25.42 74.57 -0.71
N PHE A 63 -25.56 73.25 -0.57
CA PHE A 63 -25.39 72.56 0.72
C PHE A 63 -23.94 72.45 1.22
N ALA A 64 -22.96 72.71 0.32
CA ALA A 64 -21.56 72.82 0.67
C ALA A 64 -21.19 74.20 1.27
N ASP A 65 -22.06 75.20 1.16
CA ASP A 65 -21.86 76.53 1.67
C ASP A 65 -21.88 76.58 3.21
N PRO A 66 -20.80 76.99 3.88
CA PRO A 66 -20.77 77.08 5.35
C PRO A 66 -21.69 78.15 5.92
N SER A 67 -22.05 79.16 5.11
CA SER A 67 -22.89 80.29 5.51
C SER A 67 -24.39 79.98 5.43
N LEU A 68 -24.78 78.82 4.87
CA LEU A 68 -26.16 78.46 4.68
C LEU A 68 -26.88 78.30 6.06
N ALA A 69 -27.73 79.25 6.40
CA ALA A 69 -28.51 79.23 7.62
C ALA A 69 -29.63 78.17 7.59
N ASP A 70 -29.72 77.40 8.52
CA ASP A 70 -30.62 76.45 9.18
C ASP A 70 -31.85 75.86 8.44
N ALA A 71 -32.28 76.27 7.31
CA ALA A 71 -33.46 75.76 6.71
C ALA A 71 -33.33 74.26 6.24
N GLY A 72 -33.73 73.34 7.12
CA GLY A 72 -33.88 71.94 6.80
C GLY A 72 -32.78 70.99 7.24
N TRP A 73 -31.78 71.46 8.02
CA TRP A 73 -30.83 70.61 8.68
C TRP A 73 -31.40 70.04 9.97
N LYS A 74 -31.19 68.73 10.22
CA LYS A 74 -31.59 68.02 11.44
C LYS A 74 -30.36 67.55 12.18
N GLN A 75 -30.38 67.56 13.52
CA GLN A 75 -29.27 67.06 14.31
C GLN A 75 -29.30 65.54 14.44
N THR A 76 -28.14 64.92 14.45
CA THR A 76 -27.95 63.50 14.72
C THR A 76 -26.69 63.29 15.58
N ARG A 77 -26.78 62.28 16.45
CA ARG A 77 -25.59 61.79 17.20
C ARG A 77 -24.82 60.74 16.42
N SER A 78 -25.51 60.04 15.49
CA SER A 78 -24.92 59.02 14.67
C SER A 78 -25.02 59.42 13.18
N PRO A 79 -23.91 59.62 12.48
CA PRO A 79 -23.91 59.95 11.06
C PRO A 79 -24.16 58.72 10.17
N TYR A 80 -24.60 57.59 10.75
CA TYR A 80 -24.94 56.37 10.05
C TYR A 80 -26.43 56.16 9.98
N ILE A 81 -26.99 56.14 8.77
CA ILE A 81 -28.42 56.01 8.48
C ILE A 81 -29.28 56.96 9.37
N PRO A 82 -29.11 58.28 9.30
CA PRO A 82 -29.99 59.19 10.00
C PRO A 82 -31.48 58.99 9.62
N GLU A 83 -32.40 59.32 10.48
CA GLU A 83 -33.83 59.12 10.25
C GLU A 83 -34.38 59.91 9.05
N GLY A 84 -35.43 59.37 8.39
CA GLY A 84 -36.16 60.09 7.34
C GLY A 84 -35.50 60.03 5.97
N ARG A 85 -34.72 59.01 5.67
CA ARG A 85 -34.10 58.83 4.37
C ARG A 85 -35.08 58.71 3.20
N GLY A 86 -36.20 57.97 3.36
CA GLY A 86 -37.13 57.69 2.24
C GLY A 86 -36.40 57.08 1.04
N GLU A 87 -36.67 57.60 -0.15
CA GLU A 87 -36.05 57.16 -1.42
C GLU A 87 -34.78 57.97 -1.81
N HIS A 88 -34.28 58.82 -0.90
CA HIS A 88 -33.17 59.68 -1.22
C HIS A 88 -31.86 58.91 -1.32
N GLU A 89 -31.12 59.13 -2.39
CA GLU A 89 -29.81 58.53 -2.68
C GLU A 89 -28.64 59.40 -2.17
N PHE A 90 -28.90 60.66 -1.84
CA PHE A 90 -27.91 61.61 -1.31
C PHE A 90 -28.17 61.93 0.19
N LEU A 91 -27.07 61.86 0.93
CA LEU A 91 -26.98 62.31 2.33
C LEU A 91 -25.91 63.40 2.45
N TRP A 92 -26.30 64.50 3.04
CA TRP A 92 -25.39 65.55 3.42
C TRP A 92 -25.24 65.53 4.95
N LEU A 93 -23.98 65.49 5.36
CA LEU A 93 -23.57 65.58 6.77
C LEU A 93 -22.74 66.82 6.97
N ARG A 94 -23.05 67.61 7.99
CA ARG A 94 -22.33 68.86 8.34
C ARG A 94 -21.97 68.86 9.82
N THR A 95 -20.71 69.31 10.11
CA THR A 95 -20.28 69.52 11.50
C THR A 95 -19.37 70.74 11.56
N ARG A 96 -19.52 71.51 12.66
CA ARG A 96 -18.55 72.51 13.01
C ARG A 96 -17.42 71.89 13.79
N LEU A 97 -16.20 72.01 13.29
CA LEU A 97 -15.03 71.32 13.82
C LEU A 97 -14.68 71.85 15.22
N VAL A 98 -14.56 70.91 16.16
CA VAL A 98 -14.17 71.15 17.55
C VAL A 98 -13.07 70.16 17.96
N GLY A 99 -12.14 70.60 18.82
CA GLY A 99 -11.07 69.75 19.30
C GLY A 99 -9.83 70.51 19.76
N PRO A 100 -8.81 69.85 20.26
CA PRO A 100 -7.56 70.46 20.70
C PRO A 100 -6.73 70.98 19.50
N PRO A 101 -5.85 71.93 19.71
CA PRO A 101 -4.93 72.42 18.64
C PRO A 101 -3.99 71.23 18.24
N LEU A 102 -3.92 70.95 16.96
CA LEU A 102 -3.10 69.88 16.35
C LEU A 102 -2.23 70.44 15.26
N SER A 103 -0.99 69.93 15.09
CA SER A 103 -0.04 70.41 14.11
C SER A 103 -0.39 70.01 12.66
N ASP A 104 -0.96 68.83 12.43
CA ASP A 104 -1.43 68.33 11.14
C ASP A 104 -2.77 67.62 11.36
N PRO A 105 -3.84 68.40 11.59
CA PRO A 105 -5.14 67.87 12.02
C PRO A 105 -5.81 67.12 10.86
N ALA A 106 -6.28 65.92 11.18
CA ALA A 106 -7.05 65.10 10.25
C ALA A 106 -8.23 64.40 10.96
N LEU A 107 -9.29 64.17 10.21
CA LEU A 107 -10.35 63.26 10.59
C LEU A 107 -10.21 61.97 9.80
N PHE A 108 -10.37 60.87 10.53
CA PHE A 108 -10.41 59.55 9.93
C PHE A 108 -11.80 58.94 10.08
N PHE A 109 -12.34 58.52 8.96
CA PHE A 109 -13.62 57.76 8.90
C PHE A 109 -13.30 56.32 8.58
N GLN A 110 -13.75 55.41 9.43
CA GLN A 110 -13.45 53.97 9.28
C GLN A 110 -14.11 53.38 8.03
N SER A 111 -15.29 53.82 7.65
CA SER A 111 -15.98 53.44 6.45
C SER A 111 -16.98 54.53 6.06
N VAL A 112 -16.96 54.94 4.80
CA VAL A 112 -17.99 55.80 4.19
C VAL A 112 -18.68 54.97 3.11
N ASN A 113 -20.02 54.95 3.13
CA ASN A 113 -20.77 54.14 2.16
C ASN A 113 -20.66 54.71 0.77
N GLN A 114 -20.23 53.88 -0.17
CA GLN A 114 -20.21 54.06 -1.61
C GLN A 114 -19.31 55.20 -2.13
N SER A 115 -19.86 56.39 -2.33
CA SER A 115 -19.13 57.52 -2.90
C SER A 115 -19.29 58.76 -2.02
N TYR A 116 -18.24 59.55 -1.87
CA TYR A 116 -18.32 60.78 -1.09
C TYR A 116 -17.50 61.92 -1.69
N LYS A 117 -17.93 63.13 -1.37
CA LYS A 117 -17.17 64.37 -1.53
C LYS A 117 -17.11 65.10 -0.21
N ALA A 118 -15.96 65.57 0.21
CA ALA A 118 -15.74 66.30 1.45
C ALA A 118 -15.35 67.73 1.15
N TYR A 119 -16.04 68.69 1.78
CA TYR A 119 -15.84 70.11 1.65
C TYR A 119 -15.45 70.71 2.99
N LEU A 120 -14.40 71.51 3.03
CA LEU A 120 -14.00 72.31 4.19
C LEU A 120 -14.23 73.76 3.89
N ASP A 121 -15.16 74.42 4.60
CA ASP A 121 -15.64 75.77 4.31
C ASP A 121 -16.03 75.98 2.84
N GLY A 122 -16.69 74.99 2.25
CA GLY A 122 -17.14 75.02 0.85
C GLY A 122 -16.08 74.58 -0.18
N THR A 123 -14.82 74.44 0.23
CA THR A 123 -13.76 74.01 -0.66
C THR A 123 -13.64 72.47 -0.68
N LEU A 124 -13.62 71.83 -1.85
CA LEU A 124 -13.47 70.37 -1.96
C LEU A 124 -12.05 69.98 -1.51
N ILE A 125 -11.97 69.11 -0.52
CA ILE A 125 -10.69 68.64 0.05
C ILE A 125 -10.43 67.15 -0.23
N ALA A 126 -11.50 66.35 -0.47
CA ALA A 126 -11.39 64.93 -0.82
C ALA A 126 -12.62 64.46 -1.58
N ALA A 127 -12.43 63.51 -2.46
CA ALA A 127 -13.50 62.83 -3.19
C ALA A 127 -13.15 61.37 -3.42
N PHE A 128 -14.16 60.49 -3.42
CA PHE A 128 -14.04 59.09 -3.80
C PHE A 128 -15.30 58.62 -4.51
N GLY A 129 -15.09 57.84 -5.57
CA GLY A 129 -16.15 57.22 -6.39
C GLY A 129 -16.86 58.25 -7.30
N GLU A 130 -17.81 57.72 -8.08
CA GLU A 130 -18.68 58.51 -8.97
C GLU A 130 -20.03 58.69 -8.33
N MET A 131 -20.69 59.86 -8.55
CA MET A 131 -22.02 60.18 -7.97
C MET A 131 -23.07 60.41 -9.06
N GLU A 132 -22.68 60.40 -10.32
CA GLU A 132 -23.56 60.60 -11.46
C GLU A 132 -23.34 59.53 -12.53
N GLY A 133 -24.41 59.19 -13.27
CA GLY A 133 -24.34 58.21 -14.36
C GLY A 133 -24.49 56.72 -13.92
N GLU A 134 -24.45 55.82 -14.87
CA GLU A 134 -24.61 54.38 -14.62
C GLU A 134 -23.51 53.77 -13.72
N ARG A 135 -22.30 54.35 -13.77
CA ARG A 135 -21.18 53.89 -12.91
C ARG A 135 -21.38 54.20 -11.46
N ALA A 136 -22.10 55.29 -11.10
CA ALA A 136 -22.42 55.66 -9.76
C ALA A 136 -23.26 54.60 -9.02
N ARG A 137 -24.08 53.82 -9.79
CA ARG A 137 -24.93 52.76 -9.22
C ARG A 137 -24.15 51.47 -8.95
N ARG A 138 -22.96 51.28 -9.55
CA ARG A 138 -22.13 50.12 -9.24
C ARG A 138 -21.48 50.27 -7.88
N PHE A 139 -21.40 49.18 -7.12
CA PHE A 139 -20.78 49.20 -5.80
C PHE A 139 -19.30 49.56 -5.89
N SER A 140 -18.93 50.69 -5.36
CA SER A 140 -17.56 51.23 -5.36
C SER A 140 -16.75 50.80 -4.11
N GLY A 141 -17.38 50.11 -3.18
CA GLY A 141 -16.79 49.69 -1.92
C GLY A 141 -17.17 50.60 -0.73
N GLU A 142 -16.50 50.40 0.37
CA GLU A 142 -16.61 51.19 1.57
C GLU A 142 -15.24 51.79 1.94
N PRO A 143 -14.85 52.87 1.26
CA PRO A 143 -13.53 53.48 1.45
C PRO A 143 -13.37 54.02 2.87
N ARG A 144 -12.14 53.92 3.37
CA ARG A 144 -11.71 54.67 4.54
C ARG A 144 -11.30 56.05 4.10
N ALA A 145 -11.74 57.09 4.82
CA ALA A 145 -11.45 58.44 4.44
C ALA A 145 -10.51 59.13 5.47
N TYR A 146 -9.39 59.61 4.98
CA TYR A 146 -8.48 60.50 5.71
C TYR A 146 -8.72 61.91 5.18
N LEU A 147 -9.38 62.74 5.94
CA LEU A 147 -9.72 64.09 5.61
C LEU A 147 -8.75 65.06 6.27
N PRO A 148 -7.82 65.70 5.53
CA PRO A 148 -6.98 66.76 6.07
C PRO A 148 -7.83 67.96 6.40
N LEU A 149 -7.67 68.53 7.57
CA LEU A 149 -8.43 69.70 8.05
C LEU A 149 -7.72 71.02 7.78
N VAL A 150 -6.51 70.93 7.22
CA VAL A 150 -5.77 72.09 6.70
C VAL A 150 -5.67 71.95 5.16
N PRO A 151 -6.04 73.00 4.40
CA PRO A 151 -5.91 72.91 2.94
C PRO A 151 -4.44 72.71 2.53
N PRO A 152 -4.18 72.04 1.38
CA PRO A 152 -2.82 71.85 0.89
C PRO A 152 -2.08 73.20 0.78
N LEU A 153 -0.81 73.23 1.13
CA LEU A 153 0.06 74.43 1.08
C LEU A 153 0.06 75.12 -0.30
N ALA A 154 -0.30 74.44 -1.37
CA ALA A 154 -0.42 75.00 -2.73
C ALA A 154 -1.60 75.97 -2.92
N SER A 155 -2.60 75.96 -2.02
CA SER A 155 -3.78 76.84 -2.06
C SER A 155 -3.69 78.00 -1.12
N LEU A 156 -2.60 78.13 -0.33
CA LEU A 156 -2.38 79.23 0.59
C LEU A 156 -1.67 80.40 -0.11
N ASN A 157 -2.39 81.48 -0.34
CA ASN A 157 -1.77 82.75 -0.77
C ASN A 157 -0.74 83.15 0.30
N LYS A 158 0.52 83.42 -0.10
CA LYS A 158 1.63 83.87 0.73
C LYS A 158 1.28 85.17 1.44
N GLY A 159 0.62 85.14 2.56
CA GLY A 159 0.33 86.36 3.30
C GLY A 159 -0.49 86.26 4.58
N SER A 160 -1.13 85.14 4.90
CA SER A 160 -1.95 85.04 6.09
C SER A 160 -1.54 83.90 7.00
N ALA A 161 -0.71 84.21 7.97
CA ALA A 161 -0.33 83.28 9.07
C ALA A 161 -1.48 82.98 10.04
N GLU A 162 -2.67 83.51 9.84
CA GLU A 162 -3.82 83.43 10.76
C GLU A 162 -4.74 82.22 10.53
N HIS A 163 -4.51 81.34 9.53
CA HIS A 163 -5.44 80.26 9.23
C HIS A 163 -4.93 78.85 9.49
N THR A 164 -4.15 78.62 10.52
CA THR A 164 -3.67 77.27 10.89
C THR A 164 -4.65 76.49 11.81
N SER A 165 -5.64 77.17 12.38
CA SER A 165 -6.62 76.46 13.23
C SER A 165 -7.77 75.85 12.41
N TYR A 166 -8.01 74.60 12.60
CA TYR A 166 -9.18 73.89 12.04
C TYR A 166 -10.44 74.11 12.91
N VAL A 167 -10.29 74.52 14.14
CA VAL A 167 -11.40 74.71 15.09
C VAL A 167 -12.34 75.83 14.64
N GLY A 168 -13.64 75.56 14.67
CA GLY A 168 -14.65 76.51 14.20
C GLY A 168 -14.96 76.41 12.70
N ARG A 169 -14.13 75.77 11.89
CA ARG A 169 -14.38 75.54 10.45
C ARG A 169 -15.52 74.55 10.26
N VAL A 170 -16.19 74.61 9.10
CA VAL A 170 -17.33 73.77 8.75
C VAL A 170 -16.91 72.69 7.79
N LEU A 171 -16.98 71.41 8.23
CA LEU A 171 -16.80 70.25 7.36
C LEU A 171 -18.19 69.79 6.87
N THR A 172 -18.30 69.66 5.55
CA THR A 172 -19.52 69.13 4.91
C THR A 172 -19.17 67.94 4.09
N LEU A 173 -19.90 66.83 4.27
CA LEU A 173 -19.76 65.60 3.50
C LEU A 173 -21.02 65.41 2.65
N GLN A 174 -20.84 65.26 1.35
CA GLN A 174 -21.85 64.72 0.42
C GLN A 174 -21.60 63.26 0.25
N ILE A 175 -22.55 62.42 0.59
CA ILE A 175 -22.45 60.96 0.46
C ILE A 175 -23.55 60.52 -0.51
N TYR A 176 -23.20 59.70 -1.48
CA TYR A 176 -24.08 59.08 -2.43
C TYR A 176 -24.13 57.57 -2.22
N SER A 177 -25.33 57.01 -2.09
CA SER A 177 -25.51 55.56 -2.05
C SER A 177 -26.89 55.22 -2.57
N PRO A 178 -27.01 54.48 -3.70
CA PRO A 178 -28.28 53.93 -4.19
C PRO A 178 -28.77 52.76 -3.33
N HIS A 179 -27.92 52.28 -2.38
CA HIS A 179 -28.19 51.12 -1.58
C HIS A 179 -28.89 51.47 -0.26
N ARG A 180 -29.42 50.46 0.45
CA ARG A 180 -30.13 50.61 1.75
C ARG A 180 -29.36 51.40 2.80
N TYR A 181 -28.03 51.29 2.79
CA TYR A 181 -27.16 51.91 3.78
C TYR A 181 -26.52 53.17 3.19
N ILE A 182 -26.53 54.27 3.99
CA ILE A 182 -25.89 55.53 3.61
C ILE A 182 -25.40 56.23 4.84
N GLY A 183 -24.16 56.75 4.84
CA GLY A 183 -23.57 57.45 5.95
C GLY A 183 -22.14 57.03 6.26
N VAL A 184 -21.70 57.34 7.46
CA VAL A 184 -20.37 57.03 7.99
C VAL A 184 -20.51 55.97 9.09
N PHE A 185 -19.86 54.85 8.88
CA PHE A 185 -19.89 53.73 9.81
C PHE A 185 -18.60 53.66 10.67
N GLY A 186 -18.76 53.36 11.96
CA GLY A 186 -17.68 53.26 12.92
C GLY A 186 -17.28 54.56 13.56
N PRO A 187 -16.33 54.56 14.52
CA PRO A 187 -15.86 55.73 15.19
C PRO A 187 -15.14 56.67 14.25
N ILE A 188 -15.46 57.96 14.39
CA ILE A 188 -14.74 59.04 13.69
C ILE A 188 -13.57 59.46 14.60
N LEU A 189 -12.34 59.39 14.09
CA LEU A 189 -11.14 59.73 14.87
C LEU A 189 -10.62 61.09 14.45
N LEU A 190 -10.25 61.89 15.45
CA LEU A 190 -9.57 63.17 15.30
C LEU A 190 -8.16 63.07 15.87
N GLY A 191 -7.16 63.53 15.14
CA GLY A 191 -5.77 63.53 15.60
C GLY A 191 -4.82 64.10 14.58
N ALA A 192 -3.54 64.15 14.90
CA ALA A 192 -2.53 64.37 13.88
C ALA A 192 -2.54 63.22 12.90
N ARG A 193 -2.37 63.49 11.59
CA ARG A 193 -2.40 62.50 10.53
C ARG A 193 -1.46 61.33 10.79
N THR A 194 -0.23 61.63 11.22
CA THR A 194 0.79 60.62 11.56
C THR A 194 0.37 59.75 12.74
N SER A 195 -0.27 60.36 13.78
CA SER A 195 -0.74 59.63 14.95
C SER A 195 -1.93 58.72 14.65
N ILE A 196 -2.87 59.19 13.79
CA ILE A 196 -3.97 58.32 13.30
C ILE A 196 -3.41 57.14 12.52
N LEU A 197 -2.48 57.37 11.60
CA LEU A 197 -1.84 56.27 10.82
C LEU A 197 -1.11 55.29 11.73
N ALA A 198 -0.30 55.78 12.69
CA ALA A 198 0.40 54.92 13.64
C ALA A 198 -0.58 54.06 14.45
N THR A 199 -1.70 54.66 14.93
CA THR A 199 -2.75 53.95 15.66
C THR A 199 -3.42 52.88 14.80
N GLN A 200 -3.71 53.17 13.53
CA GLN A 200 -4.29 52.19 12.59
C GLN A 200 -3.32 51.06 12.29
N VAL A 201 -2.03 51.35 12.11
CA VAL A 201 -0.99 50.35 11.94
C VAL A 201 -0.90 49.46 13.19
N GLN A 202 -0.78 50.05 14.36
CA GLN A 202 -0.68 49.33 15.63
C GLN A 202 -1.87 48.41 15.87
N LYS A 203 -3.10 48.87 15.59
CA LYS A 203 -4.32 48.06 15.73
C LYS A 203 -4.41 46.97 14.66
N GLY A 204 -3.90 47.21 13.46
CA GLY A 204 -4.04 46.29 12.32
C GLY A 204 -2.91 45.28 12.17
N ILE A 205 -1.70 45.57 12.73
CA ILE A 205 -0.51 44.79 12.41
C ILE A 205 -0.60 43.32 12.85
N SER A 206 -1.18 43.02 14.01
CA SER A 206 -1.34 41.66 14.50
C SER A 206 -2.23 40.83 13.58
N VAL A 207 -3.37 41.37 13.16
CA VAL A 207 -4.32 40.75 12.25
C VAL A 207 -3.67 40.56 10.88
N PHE A 208 -2.92 41.56 10.40
CA PHE A 208 -2.22 41.53 9.12
C PHE A 208 -1.15 40.41 9.09
N VAL A 209 -0.31 40.32 10.13
CA VAL A 209 0.74 39.30 10.24
C VAL A 209 0.12 37.90 10.32
N VAL A 210 -0.92 37.70 11.15
CA VAL A 210 -1.62 36.44 11.23
C VAL A 210 -2.24 36.06 9.88
N ALA A 211 -2.84 37.00 9.18
CA ALA A 211 -3.41 36.76 7.84
C ALA A 211 -2.35 36.26 6.85
N LEU A 212 -1.16 36.90 6.81
CA LEU A 212 -0.06 36.45 5.93
C LEU A 212 0.46 35.06 6.33
N ILE A 213 0.59 34.77 7.63
CA ILE A 213 1.00 33.44 8.12
C ILE A 213 -0.02 32.39 7.68
N LEU A 214 -1.33 32.65 7.83
CA LEU A 214 -2.38 31.75 7.41
C LEU A 214 -2.33 31.46 5.90
N MET A 215 -2.11 32.50 5.09
CA MET A 215 -1.98 32.35 3.64
C MET A 215 -0.74 31.52 3.27
N ALA A 216 0.40 31.75 3.93
CA ALA A 216 1.62 30.99 3.71
C ALA A 216 1.44 29.50 4.10
N ILE A 217 0.83 29.21 5.25
CA ILE A 217 0.49 27.85 5.68
C ILE A 217 -0.41 27.17 4.65
N GLY A 218 -1.42 27.89 4.16
CA GLY A 218 -2.33 27.38 3.16
C GLY A 218 -1.67 27.08 1.83
N LEU A 219 -0.75 27.94 1.39
CA LEU A 219 0.03 27.69 0.17
C LEU A 219 0.89 26.43 0.29
N ILE A 220 1.56 26.25 1.43
CA ILE A 220 2.31 25.02 1.72
C ILE A 220 1.41 23.80 1.64
N ALA A 221 0.19 23.89 2.20
CA ALA A 221 -0.78 22.80 2.13
C ALA A 221 -1.22 22.48 0.70
N LEU A 222 -1.41 23.49 -0.15
CA LEU A 222 -1.74 23.28 -1.57
C LEU A 222 -0.58 22.65 -2.34
N VAL A 223 0.67 23.03 -2.03
CA VAL A 223 1.85 22.34 -2.60
C VAL A 223 1.89 20.88 -2.17
N LEU A 224 1.63 20.58 -0.89
CA LEU A 224 1.53 19.20 -0.41
C LEU A 224 0.39 18.43 -1.10
N PHE A 225 -0.73 19.07 -1.38
CA PHE A 225 -1.80 18.48 -2.17
C PHE A 225 -1.35 18.19 -3.61
N ALA A 226 -0.65 19.12 -4.27
CA ALA A 226 -0.15 18.89 -5.62
C ALA A 226 0.82 17.69 -5.69
N LEU A 227 1.66 17.53 -4.67
CA LEU A 227 2.57 16.38 -4.55
C LEU A 227 1.84 15.07 -4.19
N ARG A 228 0.70 15.15 -3.49
CA ARG A 228 -0.10 14.01 -3.04
C ARG A 228 -1.58 14.22 -3.37
N TYR A 229 -1.91 14.37 -4.64
CA TYR A 229 -3.24 14.75 -5.14
C TYR A 229 -4.39 13.83 -4.69
N LYS A 230 -4.11 12.57 -4.34
CA LYS A 230 -5.09 11.63 -3.78
C LYS A 230 -5.57 12.02 -2.37
N GLU A 231 -4.78 12.82 -1.64
CA GLU A 231 -5.07 13.23 -0.28
C GLU A 231 -5.74 14.62 -0.25
N THR A 232 -7.03 14.66 -0.60
CA THR A 232 -7.82 15.90 -0.69
C THR A 232 -7.93 16.71 0.61
N VAL A 233 -7.54 16.13 1.76
CA VAL A 233 -7.55 16.84 3.07
C VAL A 233 -6.61 18.05 3.05
N TYR A 234 -5.46 17.96 2.35
CA TYR A 234 -4.53 19.09 2.19
C TYR A 234 -5.16 20.22 1.38
N LEU A 235 -5.95 19.90 0.35
CA LEU A 235 -6.68 20.89 -0.44
C LEU A 235 -7.65 21.67 0.45
N TYR A 236 -8.50 20.98 1.22
CA TYR A 236 -9.48 21.65 2.07
C TYR A 236 -8.84 22.45 3.20
N TYR A 237 -7.75 21.96 3.78
CA TYR A 237 -6.98 22.72 4.76
C TYR A 237 -6.35 23.98 4.14
N GLY A 238 -5.76 23.87 2.95
CA GLY A 238 -5.17 25.00 2.22
C GLY A 238 -6.22 26.05 1.84
N LEU A 239 -7.36 25.62 1.29
CA LEU A 239 -8.47 26.53 0.98
C LEU A 239 -9.01 27.23 2.23
N PHE A 240 -9.18 26.50 3.33
CA PHE A 240 -9.62 27.08 4.61
C PHE A 240 -8.68 28.17 5.11
N THR A 241 -7.38 27.87 5.16
CA THR A 241 -6.39 28.81 5.73
C THR A 241 -6.15 30.01 4.84
N ILE A 242 -6.07 29.83 3.50
CA ILE A 242 -5.92 30.94 2.56
C ILE A 242 -7.14 31.85 2.60
N SER A 243 -8.35 31.30 2.49
CA SER A 243 -9.57 32.10 2.48
C SER A 243 -9.78 32.82 3.80
N THR A 244 -9.42 32.17 4.94
CA THR A 244 -9.43 32.84 6.25
C THR A 244 -8.42 33.96 6.31
N GLY A 245 -7.19 33.77 5.77
CA GLY A 245 -6.18 34.81 5.67
C GLY A 245 -6.65 35.99 4.81
N VAL A 246 -7.25 35.74 3.65
CA VAL A 246 -7.85 36.78 2.79
C VAL A 246 -8.95 37.54 3.51
N HIS A 247 -9.84 36.84 4.24
CA HIS A 247 -10.88 37.46 5.03
C HIS A 247 -10.32 38.38 6.12
N PHE A 248 -9.32 37.93 6.89
CA PHE A 248 -8.69 38.80 7.89
C PHE A 248 -7.92 39.95 7.27
N LEU A 249 -7.23 39.74 6.16
CA LEU A 249 -6.53 40.78 5.44
C LEU A 249 -7.49 41.90 5.00
N SER A 250 -8.67 41.54 4.48
CA SER A 250 -9.69 42.48 4.06
C SER A 250 -10.30 43.30 5.21
N ARG A 251 -10.18 42.85 6.48
CA ARG A 251 -10.67 43.53 7.68
C ARG A 251 -9.68 44.54 8.26
N THR A 252 -8.39 44.45 7.92
CA THR A 252 -7.37 45.39 8.41
C THR A 252 -7.39 46.68 7.60
N SER A 253 -6.89 47.81 8.18
CA SER A 253 -6.63 49.04 7.41
C SER A 253 -5.38 48.93 6.52
N LEU A 254 -4.53 47.93 6.79
CA LEU A 254 -3.22 47.81 6.14
C LEU A 254 -3.31 47.24 4.71
N HIS A 255 -4.41 46.62 4.33
CA HIS A 255 -4.59 46.12 2.96
C HIS A 255 -4.57 47.24 1.90
N GLU A 256 -4.98 48.45 2.27
CA GLU A 256 -4.95 49.64 1.41
C GLU A 256 -3.51 50.04 1.02
N LEU A 257 -2.54 49.64 1.88
CA LEU A 257 -1.09 49.82 1.54
C LEU A 257 -0.63 48.91 0.42
N LEU A 258 -1.32 47.76 0.24
CA LEU A 258 -0.98 46.82 -0.84
C LEU A 258 -1.68 47.22 -2.15
N PHE A 259 -3.00 47.45 -2.09
CA PHE A 259 -3.81 47.81 -3.26
C PHE A 259 -4.95 48.73 -2.86
N HIS A 260 -5.02 49.88 -3.46
CA HIS A 260 -6.11 50.83 -3.26
C HIS A 260 -7.34 50.44 -4.10
N ALA A 261 -8.07 49.42 -3.68
CA ALA A 261 -9.23 48.87 -4.38
C ALA A 261 -10.33 48.45 -3.40
N PRO A 262 -11.06 49.40 -2.79
CA PRO A 262 -12.06 49.12 -1.74
C PRO A 262 -13.17 48.15 -2.17
N ALA A 263 -13.62 48.24 -3.42
CA ALA A 263 -14.62 47.32 -3.99
C ALA A 263 -14.11 45.87 -4.06
N ALA A 264 -12.84 45.67 -4.47
CA ALA A 264 -12.23 44.34 -4.55
C ALA A 264 -12.05 43.74 -3.15
N TRP A 265 -11.64 44.53 -2.16
CA TRP A 265 -11.52 44.05 -0.78
C TRP A 265 -12.89 43.72 -0.15
N GLY A 266 -13.93 44.51 -0.42
CA GLY A 266 -15.30 44.22 -0.03
C GLY A 266 -15.79 42.88 -0.66
N ALA A 267 -15.60 42.73 -1.97
CA ALA A 267 -15.95 41.50 -2.68
C ALA A 267 -15.17 40.29 -2.15
N SER A 268 -13.89 40.45 -1.80
CA SER A 268 -13.05 39.37 -1.28
C SER A 268 -13.63 38.76 0.01
N THR A 269 -14.23 39.56 0.88
CA THR A 269 -14.94 39.06 2.08
C THR A 269 -16.13 38.20 1.72
N LEU A 270 -16.92 38.62 0.73
CA LEU A 270 -18.10 37.88 0.26
C LEU A 270 -17.73 36.50 -0.32
N PHE A 271 -16.61 36.42 -1.04
CA PHE A 271 -16.14 35.14 -1.60
C PHE A 271 -15.38 34.28 -0.59
N ALA A 272 -14.62 34.88 0.32
CA ALA A 272 -13.81 34.14 1.28
C ALA A 272 -14.67 33.36 2.29
N LEU A 273 -15.73 33.94 2.83
CA LEU A 273 -16.56 33.32 3.88
C LEU A 273 -17.21 32.00 3.47
N PRO A 274 -17.86 31.86 2.30
CA PRO A 274 -18.42 30.58 1.86
C PRO A 274 -17.34 29.52 1.67
N VAL A 275 -16.15 29.90 1.17
CA VAL A 275 -15.02 28.99 0.99
C VAL A 275 -14.50 28.52 2.35
N VAL A 276 -14.37 29.40 3.35
CA VAL A 276 -14.01 29.05 4.74
C VAL A 276 -14.98 28.00 5.27
N ALA A 277 -16.29 28.26 5.18
CA ALA A 277 -17.32 27.36 5.71
C ALA A 277 -17.35 26.01 4.97
N SER A 278 -17.31 26.03 3.64
CA SER A 278 -17.31 24.82 2.80
C SER A 278 -16.07 23.97 3.05
N SER A 279 -14.89 24.58 3.02
CA SER A 279 -13.61 23.87 3.19
C SER A 279 -13.46 23.26 4.59
N MET A 280 -13.95 23.94 5.64
CA MET A 280 -13.97 23.42 7.00
C MET A 280 -14.88 22.19 7.11
N CYS A 281 -16.11 22.26 6.57
CA CYS A 281 -17.02 21.11 6.53
C CYS A 281 -16.42 19.95 5.76
N ALA A 282 -15.78 20.19 4.62
CA ALA A 282 -15.13 19.18 3.79
C ALA A 282 -13.92 18.56 4.50
N PHE A 283 -13.13 19.37 5.23
CA PHE A 283 -12.03 18.87 6.06
C PHE A 283 -12.52 17.92 7.14
N ILE A 284 -13.56 18.32 7.90
CA ILE A 284 -14.18 17.49 8.94
C ILE A 284 -14.71 16.20 8.31
N TRP A 285 -15.45 16.30 7.19
CA TRP A 285 -15.96 15.15 6.44
C TRP A 285 -14.86 14.15 6.09
N LYS A 286 -13.76 14.62 5.52
CA LYS A 286 -12.65 13.74 5.08
C LYS A 286 -11.82 13.20 6.24
N THR A 287 -11.87 13.82 7.40
CA THR A 287 -11.07 13.44 8.58
C THR A 287 -11.85 12.56 9.56
N LEU A 288 -13.10 12.88 9.86
CA LEU A 288 -13.94 12.23 10.86
C LEU A 288 -15.11 11.45 10.26
N GLY A 289 -15.35 11.57 8.94
CA GLY A 289 -16.47 10.95 8.26
C GLY A 289 -17.63 11.90 8.00
N ARG A 290 -18.74 11.33 7.49
CA ARG A 290 -19.87 12.09 6.96
C ARG A 290 -20.67 12.89 8.02
N GLY A 291 -20.48 12.59 9.29
CA GLY A 291 -21.26 13.17 10.39
C GLY A 291 -22.69 12.59 10.47
N PRO A 292 -23.49 13.02 11.48
CA PRO A 292 -24.88 12.61 11.60
C PRO A 292 -25.67 13.04 10.37
N TYR A 293 -26.50 12.14 9.84
CA TYR A 293 -27.37 12.39 8.66
C TYR A 293 -26.65 12.99 7.44
N PHE A 294 -25.38 12.64 7.21
CA PHE A 294 -24.57 13.22 6.13
C PHE A 294 -24.38 14.76 6.22
N ALA A 295 -24.47 15.32 7.42
CA ALA A 295 -24.46 16.77 7.61
C ALA A 295 -23.22 17.46 7.01
N MET A 296 -22.03 16.89 7.16
CA MET A 296 -20.80 17.53 6.69
C MET A 296 -20.71 17.70 5.17
N PRO A 297 -20.94 16.68 4.34
CA PRO A 297 -20.95 16.85 2.88
C PRO A 297 -22.12 17.75 2.39
N ILE A 298 -23.29 17.69 3.04
CA ILE A 298 -24.42 18.56 2.69
C ILE A 298 -24.06 20.02 2.96
N LEU A 299 -23.51 20.35 4.13
CA LEU A 299 -23.08 21.70 4.46
C LEU A 299 -21.95 22.18 3.54
N ALA A 300 -20.98 21.33 3.22
CA ALA A 300 -19.92 21.69 2.28
C ALA A 300 -20.48 22.03 0.91
N GLY A 301 -21.41 21.23 0.39
CA GLY A 301 -22.11 21.48 -0.88
C GLY A 301 -22.95 22.77 -0.84
N PHE A 302 -23.69 22.99 0.25
CA PHE A 302 -24.50 24.18 0.46
C PHE A 302 -23.65 25.46 0.42
N PHE A 303 -22.54 25.52 1.18
CA PHE A 303 -21.67 26.69 1.15
C PHE A 303 -20.91 26.85 -0.17
N SER A 304 -20.59 25.77 -0.86
CA SER A 304 -20.04 25.86 -2.22
C SER A 304 -21.06 26.44 -3.22
N LEU A 305 -22.33 26.07 -3.11
CA LEU A 305 -23.40 26.65 -3.91
C LEU A 305 -23.56 28.14 -3.58
N PHE A 306 -23.45 28.51 -2.30
CA PHE A 306 -23.50 29.92 -1.89
C PHE A 306 -22.37 30.74 -2.51
N PHE A 307 -21.16 30.19 -2.64
CA PHE A 307 -20.05 30.82 -3.35
C PHE A 307 -20.40 31.07 -4.84
N VAL A 308 -20.99 30.08 -5.50
CA VAL A 308 -21.40 30.21 -6.91
C VAL A 308 -22.47 31.30 -7.06
N ILE A 309 -23.47 31.33 -6.17
CA ILE A 309 -24.53 32.36 -6.17
C ILE A 309 -23.89 33.74 -5.96
N ALA A 310 -22.96 33.89 -5.01
CA ALA A 310 -22.27 35.14 -4.77
C ALA A 310 -21.49 35.60 -6.00
N ALA A 311 -20.80 34.67 -6.69
CA ALA A 311 -20.05 34.96 -7.91
C ALA A 311 -20.98 35.41 -9.05
N LEU A 312 -22.13 34.76 -9.23
CA LEU A 312 -23.11 35.14 -10.22
C LEU A 312 -23.72 36.54 -9.93
N VAL A 313 -24.08 36.82 -8.67
CA VAL A 313 -24.68 38.12 -8.29
C VAL A 313 -23.69 39.26 -8.52
N VAL A 314 -22.42 39.07 -8.11
CA VAL A 314 -21.37 40.06 -8.35
C VAL A 314 -21.08 40.21 -9.86
N GLY A 315 -21.01 39.09 -10.57
CA GLY A 315 -20.77 39.08 -12.02
C GLY A 315 -21.87 39.72 -12.87
N MET A 316 -23.13 39.61 -12.43
CA MET A 316 -24.26 40.28 -13.06
C MET A 316 -24.34 41.77 -12.75
N GLY A 317 -23.45 42.30 -11.91
CA GLY A 317 -23.41 43.71 -11.57
C GLY A 317 -24.56 44.15 -10.65
N HIS A 318 -25.12 43.20 -9.88
CA HIS A 318 -26.18 43.55 -8.91
C HIS A 318 -25.69 44.64 -7.95
N GLU A 319 -26.53 45.61 -7.75
CA GLU A 319 -26.24 46.89 -7.07
C GLU A 319 -25.85 46.70 -5.60
N ASN A 320 -26.19 45.58 -4.95
CA ASN A 320 -25.91 45.38 -3.53
C ASN A 320 -25.50 43.96 -3.18
N PRO A 321 -24.22 43.58 -3.32
CA PRO A 321 -23.73 42.25 -2.97
C PRO A 321 -23.84 41.96 -1.46
N TRP A 322 -23.97 42.97 -0.61
CA TRP A 322 -24.08 42.82 0.87
C TRP A 322 -25.40 42.22 1.35
N GLN A 323 -26.45 42.23 0.50
CA GLN A 323 -27.74 41.57 0.82
C GLN A 323 -27.55 40.06 1.03
N ILE A 324 -26.55 39.47 0.41
CA ILE A 324 -26.24 38.03 0.54
C ILE A 324 -25.49 37.74 1.85
N LEU A 325 -24.84 38.73 2.44
CA LEU A 325 -23.98 38.53 3.61
C LEU A 325 -24.77 38.11 4.86
N LEU A 326 -25.92 38.71 5.10
CA LEU A 326 -26.74 38.36 6.28
C LEU A 326 -27.29 36.94 6.24
N PRO A 327 -27.92 36.47 5.15
CA PRO A 327 -28.31 35.06 5.01
C PRO A 327 -27.14 34.10 5.15
N LEU A 328 -25.98 34.45 4.59
CA LEU A 328 -24.76 33.66 4.72
C LEU A 328 -24.30 33.55 6.18
N GLN A 329 -24.30 34.67 6.93
CA GLN A 329 -23.89 34.67 8.33
C GLN A 329 -24.82 33.81 9.20
N ILE A 330 -26.15 33.87 8.97
CA ILE A 330 -27.12 33.01 9.65
C ILE A 330 -26.88 31.55 9.33
N ALA A 331 -26.66 31.22 8.05
CA ALA A 331 -26.35 29.86 7.63
C ALA A 331 -25.02 29.35 8.23
N MET A 332 -23.98 30.19 8.30
CA MET A 332 -22.72 29.87 8.95
C MET A 332 -22.89 29.60 10.45
N LEU A 333 -23.71 30.37 11.15
CA LEU A 333 -24.01 30.16 12.58
C LEU A 333 -24.63 28.78 12.80
N LEU A 334 -25.66 28.43 12.00
CA LEU A 334 -26.27 27.09 12.02
C LEU A 334 -25.25 25.99 11.68
N GLY A 335 -24.41 26.24 10.67
CA GLY A 335 -23.33 25.32 10.28
C GLY A 335 -22.34 25.09 11.41
N ILE A 336 -21.94 26.13 12.16
CA ILE A 336 -21.06 26.03 13.33
C ILE A 336 -21.69 25.15 14.42
N VAL A 337 -22.97 25.33 14.71
CA VAL A 337 -23.68 24.49 15.69
C VAL A 337 -23.64 23.02 15.28
N ILE A 338 -23.93 22.71 14.03
CA ILE A 338 -23.89 21.33 13.51
C ILE A 338 -22.47 20.77 13.55
N GLN A 339 -21.45 21.58 13.23
CA GLN A 339 -20.04 21.17 13.34
C GLN A 339 -19.65 20.83 14.78
N VAL A 340 -20.01 21.68 15.75
CA VAL A 340 -19.75 21.46 17.18
C VAL A 340 -20.42 20.17 17.66
N VAL A 341 -21.68 19.94 17.30
CA VAL A 341 -22.37 18.68 17.62
C VAL A 341 -21.66 17.48 17.02
N THR A 342 -21.25 17.56 15.75
CA THR A 342 -20.52 16.48 15.08
C THR A 342 -19.19 16.18 15.75
N LEU A 343 -18.41 17.21 16.09
CA LEU A 343 -17.13 17.08 16.78
C LEU A 343 -17.30 16.49 18.18
N THR A 344 -18.31 16.94 18.93
CA THR A 344 -18.59 16.45 20.29
C THR A 344 -18.99 14.97 20.26
N LEU A 345 -19.88 14.58 19.36
CA LEU A 345 -20.30 13.17 19.20
C LEU A 345 -19.12 12.26 18.79
N ALA A 346 -18.25 12.73 17.90
CA ALA A 346 -17.05 11.99 17.50
C ALA A 346 -16.03 11.89 18.64
N ALA A 347 -15.85 12.96 19.40
CA ALA A 347 -14.97 12.99 20.57
C ALA A 347 -15.45 12.02 21.68
N TRP A 348 -16.75 11.94 21.93
CA TRP A 348 -17.36 10.98 22.88
C TRP A 348 -17.17 9.52 22.43
N ARG A 349 -17.19 9.27 21.11
CA ARG A 349 -16.88 7.94 20.54
C ARG A 349 -15.40 7.58 20.62
N GLY A 350 -14.56 8.42 21.18
CA GLY A 350 -13.14 8.17 21.42
C GLY A 350 -12.21 8.63 20.29
N ASP A 351 -12.73 9.32 19.26
CA ASP A 351 -11.86 9.80 18.18
C ASP A 351 -10.92 10.91 18.68
N THR A 352 -9.62 10.62 18.64
CA THR A 352 -8.57 11.56 19.10
C THR A 352 -8.49 12.81 18.23
N ASN A 353 -8.75 12.70 16.91
CA ASN A 353 -8.72 13.86 16.02
C ASN A 353 -9.89 14.80 16.33
N ALA A 354 -11.07 14.22 16.62
CA ALA A 354 -12.22 15.00 17.05
C ALA A 354 -11.95 15.76 18.36
N ARG A 355 -11.29 15.14 19.34
CA ARG A 355 -10.89 15.80 20.60
C ARG A 355 -9.96 17.00 20.36
N ILE A 356 -8.94 16.83 19.51
CA ILE A 356 -8.01 17.91 19.14
C ILE A 356 -8.76 19.06 18.46
N LEU A 357 -9.63 18.74 17.49
CA LEU A 357 -10.43 19.76 16.80
C LEU A 357 -11.41 20.47 17.73
N SER A 358 -12.04 19.76 18.69
CA SER A 358 -12.92 20.34 19.68
C SER A 358 -12.20 21.38 20.54
N ILE A 359 -10.95 21.11 20.96
CA ILE A 359 -10.14 22.08 21.71
C ILE A 359 -9.92 23.35 20.88
N GLY A 360 -9.48 23.21 19.61
CA GLY A 360 -9.28 24.35 18.72
C GLY A 360 -10.56 25.15 18.50
N THR A 361 -11.70 24.46 18.35
CA THR A 361 -13.01 25.10 18.19
C THR A 361 -13.43 25.88 19.45
N VAL A 362 -13.20 25.31 20.63
CA VAL A 362 -13.49 25.99 21.91
C VAL A 362 -12.64 27.27 22.08
N VAL A 363 -11.34 27.19 21.78
CA VAL A 363 -10.43 28.36 21.82
C VAL A 363 -10.91 29.45 20.84
N CYS A 364 -11.29 29.05 19.61
CA CYS A 364 -11.84 29.99 18.64
C CYS A 364 -13.14 30.61 19.08
N ALA A 365 -14.07 29.83 19.65
CA ALA A 365 -15.34 30.30 20.16
C ALA A 365 -15.16 31.26 21.36
N ALA A 366 -14.25 30.94 22.29
CA ALA A 366 -13.94 31.81 23.43
C ALA A 366 -13.42 33.17 22.97
N ALA A 367 -12.50 33.21 22.00
CA ALA A 367 -12.01 34.45 21.43
C ALA A 367 -13.12 35.27 20.73
N ALA A 368 -14.00 34.59 19.98
CA ALA A 368 -15.15 35.26 19.34
C ALA A 368 -16.13 35.82 20.36
N VAL A 369 -16.40 35.13 21.47
CA VAL A 369 -17.24 35.62 22.56
C VAL A 369 -16.64 36.89 23.22
N VAL A 370 -15.33 36.89 23.46
CA VAL A 370 -14.64 38.09 23.99
C VAL A 370 -14.79 39.27 23.04
N ASP A 371 -14.65 39.07 21.74
CA ASP A 371 -14.81 40.12 20.72
C ASP A 371 -16.27 40.64 20.67
N ILE A 372 -17.26 39.75 20.82
CA ILE A 372 -18.69 40.15 20.90
C ILE A 372 -18.97 40.95 22.15
N LEU A 373 -18.53 40.50 23.33
CA LEU A 373 -18.73 41.21 24.59
C LEU A 373 -18.05 42.58 24.58
N ALA A 374 -16.89 42.67 23.97
CA ALA A 374 -16.17 43.90 23.75
C ALA A 374 -16.93 44.86 22.81
N ALA A 375 -17.49 44.33 21.71
CA ALA A 375 -18.32 45.11 20.78
C ALA A 375 -19.63 45.62 21.42
N MET A 376 -20.13 44.91 22.44
CA MET A 376 -21.32 45.29 23.20
C MET A 376 -21.00 46.26 24.34
N ASN A 377 -19.76 46.76 24.47
CA ASN A 377 -19.27 47.61 25.59
C ASN A 377 -19.48 47.01 26.99
N VAL A 378 -19.57 45.69 27.10
CA VAL A 378 -19.65 44.97 28.39
C VAL A 378 -18.27 44.86 29.05
N LEU A 379 -17.21 44.84 28.24
CA LEU A 379 -15.83 44.82 28.71
C LEU A 379 -15.21 46.21 28.53
N ASP A 380 -14.77 46.84 29.59
CA ASP A 380 -14.00 48.07 29.54
C ASP A 380 -12.62 47.84 28.97
N GLY A 381 -12.30 48.56 27.91
CA GLY A 381 -10.96 48.53 27.33
C GLY A 381 -10.94 48.81 25.84
N GLN A 382 -9.80 49.21 25.31
CA GLN A 382 -9.59 49.36 23.85
C GLN A 382 -9.71 48.01 23.17
N HIS A 383 -10.81 47.82 22.46
CA HIS A 383 -11.20 46.55 21.88
C HIS A 383 -10.37 46.24 20.64
N ASN A 384 -9.32 45.46 20.81
CA ASN A 384 -8.66 44.79 19.71
C ASN A 384 -9.41 43.47 19.42
N LEU A 385 -9.78 43.23 18.17
CA LEU A 385 -10.35 41.97 17.75
C LEU A 385 -9.38 40.83 18.12
N ASN A 386 -9.84 39.88 18.96
CA ASN A 386 -9.03 38.74 19.42
C ASN A 386 -9.39 37.46 18.67
N SER A 387 -10.43 37.47 17.83
CA SER A 387 -10.88 36.32 17.06
C SER A 387 -9.81 35.75 16.12
N HIS A 388 -8.88 36.59 15.63
CA HIS A 388 -7.78 36.12 14.78
C HIS A 388 -6.81 35.19 15.53
N TYR A 389 -6.59 35.37 16.84
CA TYR A 389 -5.82 34.43 17.67
C TYR A 389 -6.59 33.12 17.90
N GLY A 390 -7.91 33.21 18.11
CA GLY A 390 -8.78 32.04 18.22
C GLY A 390 -8.76 31.17 16.95
N VAL A 391 -8.86 31.83 15.82
CA VAL A 391 -8.77 31.13 14.52
C VAL A 391 -7.37 30.56 14.29
N ALA A 392 -6.29 31.26 14.69
CA ALA A 392 -4.94 30.72 14.62
C ALA A 392 -4.80 29.45 15.49
N GLY A 393 -5.40 29.42 16.67
CA GLY A 393 -5.50 28.21 17.52
C GLY A 393 -6.25 27.06 16.85
N LEU A 394 -7.36 27.36 16.18
CA LEU A 394 -8.12 26.36 15.39
C LEU A 394 -7.27 25.82 14.23
N VAL A 395 -6.61 26.70 13.48
CA VAL A 395 -5.71 26.31 12.37
C VAL A 395 -4.58 25.41 12.88
N LEU A 396 -4.03 25.71 14.05
CA LEU A 396 -3.03 24.87 14.70
C LEU A 396 -3.59 23.47 15.03
N ALA A 397 -4.80 23.38 15.59
CA ALA A 397 -5.46 22.10 15.85
C ALA A 397 -5.67 21.30 14.57
N LEU A 398 -6.11 21.95 13.48
CA LEU A 398 -6.24 21.33 12.15
C LEU A 398 -4.88 20.84 11.63
N ALA A 399 -3.82 21.64 11.80
CA ALA A 399 -2.45 21.28 11.40
C ALA A 399 -1.94 20.05 12.16
N VAL A 400 -2.21 19.96 13.47
CA VAL A 400 -1.85 18.79 14.28
C VAL A 400 -2.56 17.53 13.78
N VAL A 401 -3.85 17.62 13.48
CA VAL A 401 -4.61 16.49 12.91
C VAL A 401 -4.03 16.07 11.54
N LEU A 402 -3.68 17.05 10.72
CA LEU A 402 -3.07 16.81 9.40
C LEU A 402 -1.70 16.16 9.52
N ALA A 403 -0.86 16.63 10.45
CA ALA A 403 0.46 16.06 10.73
C ALA A 403 0.36 14.61 11.24
N ARG A 404 -0.58 14.32 12.15
CA ARG A 404 -0.87 12.94 12.61
C ARG A 404 -1.29 12.04 11.46
N ARG A 405 -2.14 12.54 10.56
CA ARG A 405 -2.54 11.80 9.35
C ARG A 405 -1.35 11.54 8.43
N PHE A 406 -0.52 12.54 8.20
CA PHE A 406 0.69 12.42 7.38
C PHE A 406 1.62 11.35 7.92
N VAL A 407 1.95 11.39 9.22
CA VAL A 407 2.82 10.40 9.88
C VAL A 407 2.22 9.00 9.78
N ARG A 408 0.91 8.87 10.04
CA ARG A 408 0.23 7.57 9.92
C ARG A 408 0.31 7.00 8.50
N LEU A 409 0.04 7.80 7.49
CA LEU A 409 0.12 7.38 6.08
C LEU A 409 1.55 6.97 5.70
N THR A 410 2.56 7.75 6.11
CA THR A 410 3.97 7.42 5.83
C THR A 410 4.36 6.10 6.50
N LEU A 411 4.00 5.90 7.78
CA LEU A 411 4.26 4.64 8.48
C LEU A 411 3.55 3.44 7.83
N MET A 412 2.33 3.64 7.30
CA MET A 412 1.60 2.57 6.61
C MET A 412 2.25 2.22 5.26
N THR A 413 2.70 3.23 4.49
CA THR A 413 3.42 2.99 3.22
C THR A 413 4.75 2.29 3.45
N ASP A 414 5.51 2.68 4.47
CA ASP A 414 6.78 2.03 4.82
C ASP A 414 6.57 0.59 5.28
N ARG A 415 5.51 0.33 6.07
CA ARG A 415 5.15 -1.04 6.47
C ARG A 415 4.72 -1.89 5.27
N ALA A 416 3.89 -1.34 4.38
CA ALA A 416 3.46 -2.02 3.17
C ALA A 416 4.66 -2.38 2.28
N ALA A 417 5.58 -1.44 2.07
CA ALA A 417 6.80 -1.69 1.30
C ALA A 417 7.69 -2.79 1.93
N ARG A 418 7.84 -2.79 3.28
CA ARG A 418 8.58 -3.85 3.98
C ARG A 418 7.89 -5.21 3.83
N LEU A 419 6.57 -5.28 4.03
CA LEU A 419 5.81 -6.52 3.86
C LEU A 419 5.89 -7.05 2.42
N GLU A 420 5.85 -6.17 1.43
CA GLU A 420 6.02 -6.53 0.03
C GLU A 420 7.42 -7.09 -0.24
N GLN A 421 8.45 -6.45 0.32
CA GLN A 421 9.84 -6.93 0.23
C GLN A 421 10.02 -8.29 0.93
N GLU A 422 9.45 -8.45 2.14
CA GLU A 422 9.49 -9.72 2.88
C GLU A 422 8.76 -10.83 2.12
N SER A 423 7.57 -10.53 1.55
CA SER A 423 6.81 -11.50 0.75
C SER A 423 7.55 -11.90 -0.53
N ALA A 424 8.20 -10.95 -1.20
CA ALA A 424 9.02 -11.23 -2.38
C ALA A 424 10.24 -12.12 -2.02
N GLN A 425 10.90 -11.85 -0.91
CA GLN A 425 11.99 -12.71 -0.42
C GLN A 425 11.50 -14.11 -0.06
N GLN A 426 10.34 -14.23 0.61
CA GLN A 426 9.75 -15.53 0.92
C GLN A 426 9.37 -16.29 -0.35
N ALA A 427 8.78 -15.62 -1.34
CA ALA A 427 8.44 -16.24 -2.63
C ALA A 427 9.69 -16.74 -3.37
N LEU A 428 10.78 -15.97 -3.34
CA LEU A 428 12.06 -16.40 -3.91
C LEU A 428 12.62 -17.64 -3.20
N ARG A 429 12.62 -17.66 -1.86
CA ARG A 429 13.06 -18.82 -1.07
C ARG A 429 12.21 -20.06 -1.36
N LEU A 430 10.89 -19.92 -1.45
CA LEU A 430 9.99 -21.03 -1.80
C LEU A 430 10.22 -21.53 -3.23
N ALA A 431 10.47 -20.64 -4.18
CA ALA A 431 10.80 -21.02 -5.55
C ALA A 431 12.13 -21.80 -5.62
N GLU A 432 13.15 -21.36 -4.88
CA GLU A 432 14.43 -22.07 -4.78
C GLU A 432 14.27 -23.47 -4.13
N GLN A 433 13.52 -23.57 -3.02
CA GLN A 433 13.20 -24.85 -2.40
C GLN A 433 12.43 -25.77 -3.36
N SER A 434 11.44 -25.24 -4.06
CA SER A 434 10.66 -25.98 -5.05
C SER A 434 11.56 -26.51 -6.18
N ASN A 435 12.51 -25.71 -6.67
CA ASN A 435 13.47 -26.12 -7.69
C ASN A 435 14.37 -27.25 -7.21
N LEU A 436 14.86 -27.19 -5.97
CA LEU A 436 15.68 -28.27 -5.40
C LEU A 436 14.87 -29.56 -5.19
N LEU A 437 13.62 -29.45 -4.73
CA LEU A 437 12.72 -30.61 -4.60
C LEU A 437 12.42 -31.21 -5.98
N ALA A 438 12.18 -30.40 -6.99
CA ALA A 438 11.99 -30.87 -8.36
C ALA A 438 13.25 -31.55 -8.91
N ALA A 439 14.44 -31.04 -8.61
CA ALA A 439 15.70 -31.67 -8.97
C ALA A 439 15.85 -33.04 -8.28
N ALA A 440 15.59 -33.12 -6.98
CA ALA A 440 15.61 -34.41 -6.26
C ALA A 440 14.58 -35.42 -6.82
N ALA A 441 13.37 -34.93 -7.16
CA ALA A 441 12.34 -35.78 -7.78
C ALA A 441 12.74 -36.29 -9.19
N ARG A 442 13.43 -35.49 -9.99
CA ARG A 442 14.00 -35.92 -11.28
C ARG A 442 15.06 -36.98 -11.09
N MET A 443 15.99 -36.79 -10.11
CA MET A 443 17.00 -37.80 -9.77
C MET A 443 16.35 -39.12 -9.33
N ALA A 444 15.28 -39.07 -8.52
CA ALA A 444 14.55 -40.30 -8.12
C ALA A 444 13.89 -41.01 -9.30
N LYS A 445 13.54 -40.33 -10.37
CA LYS A 445 13.04 -40.88 -11.63
C LYS A 445 14.14 -41.36 -12.61
N GLY A 446 15.41 -41.19 -12.21
CA GLY A 446 16.56 -41.65 -13.01
C GLY A 446 17.17 -40.56 -13.90
N ASP A 447 16.70 -39.33 -13.87
CA ASP A 447 17.36 -38.22 -14.59
C ASP A 447 18.58 -37.76 -13.82
N LEU A 448 19.73 -38.28 -14.20
CA LEU A 448 21.04 -37.89 -13.65
C LEU A 448 21.83 -36.99 -14.61
N ALA A 449 21.25 -36.66 -15.78
CA ALA A 449 21.89 -35.83 -16.80
C ALA A 449 21.72 -34.33 -16.50
N SER A 450 20.55 -33.93 -16.00
CA SER A 450 20.23 -32.56 -15.73
C SER A 450 21.04 -32.03 -14.54
N GLU A 451 21.75 -30.91 -14.74
CA GLU A 451 22.51 -30.24 -13.67
C GLU A 451 21.57 -29.59 -12.66
N ILE A 452 22.02 -29.57 -11.40
CA ILE A 452 21.32 -28.88 -10.33
C ILE A 452 21.88 -27.46 -10.25
N SER A 453 21.02 -26.45 -10.50
CA SER A 453 21.39 -25.04 -10.33
C SER A 453 21.68 -24.77 -8.85
N VAL A 454 22.90 -24.34 -8.56
CA VAL A 454 23.34 -24.00 -7.19
C VAL A 454 23.20 -22.50 -7.01
N PRO A 455 22.24 -22.02 -6.20
CA PRO A 455 22.15 -20.61 -5.91
C PRO A 455 23.36 -20.14 -5.11
N ALA A 456 23.97 -19.02 -5.54
CA ALA A 456 25.17 -18.51 -4.89
C ALA A 456 24.82 -17.78 -3.58
N GLY A 457 25.44 -18.19 -2.46
CA GLY A 457 25.48 -17.41 -1.23
C GLY A 457 24.23 -17.41 -0.36
N ASN A 458 23.32 -18.36 -0.49
CA ASN A 458 22.14 -18.49 0.38
C ASN A 458 22.19 -19.75 1.28
N GLU A 459 21.21 -19.86 2.18
CA GLU A 459 21.09 -20.98 3.13
C GLU A 459 20.89 -22.35 2.46
N LEU A 460 20.43 -22.39 1.20
CA LEU A 460 20.18 -23.61 0.44
C LEU A 460 21.40 -24.06 -0.38
N THR A 461 22.43 -23.26 -0.47
CA THR A 461 23.67 -23.59 -1.19
C THR A 461 24.29 -24.93 -0.74
N PRO A 462 24.46 -25.24 0.57
CA PRO A 462 25.00 -26.50 1.02
C PRO A 462 24.12 -27.70 0.59
N LEU A 463 22.81 -27.55 0.64
CA LEU A 463 21.89 -28.60 0.23
C LEU A 463 21.94 -28.85 -1.29
N ALA A 464 22.02 -27.80 -2.09
CA ALA A 464 22.15 -27.90 -3.54
C ALA A 464 23.47 -28.61 -3.93
N LEU A 465 24.57 -28.24 -3.28
CA LEU A 465 25.87 -28.89 -3.50
C LEU A 465 25.84 -30.37 -3.09
N ALA A 466 25.22 -30.70 -1.94
CA ALA A 466 25.07 -32.08 -1.50
C ALA A 466 24.25 -32.93 -2.48
N LEU A 467 23.14 -32.39 -2.99
CA LEU A 467 22.31 -33.05 -4.00
C LEU A 467 23.06 -33.25 -5.32
N ASP A 468 23.85 -32.27 -5.78
CA ASP A 468 24.63 -32.39 -6.99
C ASP A 468 25.75 -33.42 -6.85
N SER A 469 26.43 -33.45 -5.70
CA SER A 469 27.42 -34.47 -5.35
C SER A 469 26.79 -35.89 -5.40
N MET A 470 25.62 -36.05 -4.76
CA MET A 470 24.87 -37.32 -4.79
C MET A 470 24.49 -37.73 -6.23
N ARG A 471 24.04 -36.79 -7.05
CA ARG A 471 23.73 -37.01 -8.47
C ARG A 471 24.95 -37.53 -9.23
N GLN A 472 26.09 -36.89 -9.04
CA GLN A 472 27.34 -37.29 -9.68
C GLN A 472 27.80 -38.71 -9.25
N ASP A 473 27.67 -39.00 -7.96
CA ASP A 473 28.04 -40.31 -7.42
C ASP A 473 27.09 -41.42 -7.94
N LEU A 474 25.79 -41.15 -8.00
CA LEU A 474 24.82 -42.07 -8.58
C LEU A 474 25.11 -42.31 -10.06
N LYS A 475 25.44 -41.27 -10.82
CA LYS A 475 25.79 -41.37 -12.23
C LYS A 475 27.03 -42.27 -12.42
N ARG A 476 28.10 -42.05 -11.61
CA ARG A 476 29.32 -42.87 -11.66
C ARG A 476 29.02 -44.33 -11.34
N LYS A 477 28.23 -44.60 -10.28
CA LYS A 477 27.87 -45.97 -9.89
C LYS A 477 27.03 -46.68 -10.97
N LEU A 478 26.09 -45.99 -11.59
CA LEU A 478 25.29 -46.54 -12.71
C LEU A 478 26.17 -46.89 -13.89
N THR A 479 27.05 -46.00 -14.31
CA THR A 479 28.00 -46.27 -15.41
C THR A 479 28.88 -47.48 -15.09
N GLN A 480 29.36 -47.59 -13.86
CA GLN A 480 30.17 -48.73 -13.41
C GLN A 480 29.36 -50.04 -13.41
N LEU A 481 28.10 -49.98 -12.97
CA LEU A 481 27.20 -51.14 -13.03
C LEU A 481 26.93 -51.60 -14.47
N GLU A 482 26.71 -50.65 -15.39
CA GLU A 482 26.53 -50.97 -16.82
C GLU A 482 27.78 -51.62 -17.40
N GLN A 483 28.98 -51.10 -17.10
CA GLN A 483 30.25 -51.71 -17.52
C GLN A 483 30.42 -53.12 -16.97
N ASN A 484 30.14 -53.30 -15.66
CA ASN A 484 30.19 -54.60 -15.01
C ASN A 484 29.19 -55.59 -15.63
N ASN A 485 27.98 -55.13 -15.94
CA ASN A 485 26.97 -55.97 -16.62
C ASN A 485 27.40 -56.37 -18.03
N LEU A 486 28.03 -55.47 -18.77
CA LEU A 486 28.57 -55.79 -20.08
C LEU A 486 29.71 -56.84 -19.98
N ALA A 487 30.60 -56.67 -18.98
CA ALA A 487 31.67 -57.65 -18.73
C ALA A 487 31.13 -59.04 -18.35
N ILE A 488 30.11 -59.07 -17.46
CA ILE A 488 29.43 -60.32 -17.07
C ILE A 488 28.78 -61.01 -18.28
N ARG A 489 28.11 -60.25 -19.13
CA ARG A 489 27.51 -60.80 -20.37
C ARG A 489 28.59 -61.42 -21.30
N GLY A 490 29.71 -60.69 -21.48
CA GLY A 490 30.84 -61.17 -22.25
C GLY A 490 31.43 -62.50 -21.73
N LEU A 491 31.58 -62.59 -20.41
CA LEU A 491 32.03 -63.78 -19.70
C LEU A 491 31.04 -64.94 -19.86
N ASN A 492 29.74 -64.68 -19.74
CA ASN A 492 28.72 -65.71 -19.95
C ASN A 492 28.71 -66.26 -21.40
N ASP A 493 28.84 -65.36 -22.35
CA ASP A 493 28.90 -65.80 -23.79
C ASP A 493 30.15 -66.65 -24.09
N GLU A 494 31.27 -66.28 -23.44
CA GLU A 494 32.49 -67.10 -23.59
C GLU A 494 32.36 -68.49 -22.96
N LEU A 495 31.79 -68.54 -21.73
CA LEU A 495 31.49 -69.83 -21.08
C LEU A 495 30.57 -70.68 -21.90
N ARG A 496 29.55 -70.12 -22.52
CA ARG A 496 28.66 -70.87 -23.43
C ARG A 496 29.38 -71.43 -24.63
N ARG A 497 30.27 -70.68 -25.27
CA ARG A 497 31.10 -71.12 -26.37
C ARG A 497 32.00 -72.32 -25.96
N GLN A 498 32.58 -72.24 -24.76
CA GLN A 498 33.42 -73.32 -24.22
C GLN A 498 32.63 -74.63 -24.00
N ILE A 499 31.41 -74.51 -23.42
CA ILE A 499 30.52 -75.65 -23.21
C ILE A 499 30.11 -76.24 -24.57
N GLU A 500 29.79 -75.44 -25.58
CA GLU A 500 29.42 -75.91 -26.94
C GLU A 500 30.60 -76.59 -27.60
N GLN A 501 31.79 -76.05 -27.47
CA GLN A 501 32.99 -76.73 -28.03
C GLN A 501 33.28 -78.09 -27.40
N ARG A 502 33.11 -78.14 -26.03
CA ARG A 502 33.26 -79.39 -25.28
C ARG A 502 32.23 -80.44 -25.75
N SER A 503 30.97 -80.00 -25.88
CA SER A 503 29.89 -80.87 -26.37
C SER A 503 30.16 -81.40 -27.74
N ARG A 504 30.69 -80.62 -28.70
CA ARG A 504 31.07 -81.08 -30.03
C ARG A 504 32.20 -82.09 -30.00
N ARG A 505 33.28 -81.81 -29.21
CA ARG A 505 34.40 -82.77 -29.07
C ARG A 505 33.93 -84.08 -28.45
N LEU A 506 33.06 -84.06 -27.48
CA LEU A 506 32.47 -85.28 -26.91
C LEU A 506 31.66 -86.06 -27.94
N MET A 507 30.89 -85.39 -28.77
CA MET A 507 30.14 -86.02 -29.84
C MET A 507 31.09 -86.71 -30.83
N GLU A 508 32.16 -86.06 -31.21
CA GLU A 508 33.19 -86.62 -32.15
C GLU A 508 33.89 -87.84 -31.51
N THR A 509 34.26 -87.73 -30.21
CA THR A 509 34.88 -88.81 -29.48
C THR A 509 33.96 -90.03 -29.29
N VAL A 510 32.69 -89.78 -28.95
CA VAL A 510 31.68 -90.79 -28.82
C VAL A 510 31.40 -91.48 -30.23
N ALA A 511 31.39 -90.68 -31.30
CA ALA A 511 31.18 -91.16 -32.62
C ALA A 511 32.36 -92.07 -33.12
N GLN A 512 33.59 -91.75 -32.69
CA GLN A 512 34.79 -92.47 -33.02
C GLN A 512 35.09 -93.71 -32.13
N GLY A 513 34.74 -93.62 -30.79
CA GLY A 513 35.14 -94.59 -29.78
C GLY A 513 34.17 -95.77 -29.55
N LEU A 514 33.08 -95.86 -30.28
CA LEU A 514 32.03 -96.87 -30.07
C LEU A 514 32.40 -98.30 -30.61
N GLY A 515 33.64 -98.50 -30.99
CA GLY A 515 34.11 -99.83 -31.41
C GLY A 515 34.56 -100.80 -30.30
N ASN A 516 34.96 -100.23 -29.09
CA ASN A 516 35.66 -101.01 -28.08
C ASN A 516 35.21 -100.70 -26.64
N ALA A 517 33.91 -100.58 -26.37
CA ALA A 517 33.46 -100.32 -24.96
C ALA A 517 33.29 -101.67 -24.20
N PRO A 518 33.78 -101.76 -22.95
CA PRO A 518 33.64 -102.98 -22.15
C PRO A 518 32.16 -103.19 -21.70
N GLN A 519 31.83 -104.54 -21.63
CA GLN A 519 30.44 -105.07 -21.47
C GLN A 519 29.93 -105.07 -20.01
N ARG A 520 30.32 -104.20 -19.12
CA ARG A 520 29.72 -104.18 -17.78
C ARG A 520 28.94 -102.91 -17.50
N PRO A 521 27.75 -102.98 -16.92
CA PRO A 521 27.03 -101.77 -16.45
C PRO A 521 27.83 -101.06 -15.35
N VAL A 522 28.16 -99.81 -15.60
CA VAL A 522 28.82 -99.00 -14.55
C VAL A 522 27.70 -98.49 -13.61
N GLU A 523 27.76 -98.98 -12.38
CA GLU A 523 26.84 -98.63 -11.31
C GLU A 523 27.26 -97.28 -10.69
N VAL A 524 26.56 -96.20 -11.02
CA VAL A 524 26.73 -94.87 -10.38
C VAL A 524 25.89 -94.88 -9.10
N ALA A 525 26.53 -94.76 -7.92
CA ALA A 525 25.92 -94.81 -6.62
C ALA A 525 26.35 -93.61 -5.78
N PRO A 526 25.55 -93.16 -4.76
CA PRO A 526 25.96 -92.14 -3.83
C PRO A 526 27.33 -92.48 -3.23
N GLY A 527 28.21 -91.43 -3.07
CA GLY A 527 29.57 -91.57 -2.57
C GLY A 527 30.62 -91.78 -3.66
N LYS A 528 30.28 -92.19 -4.90
CA LYS A 528 31.18 -92.33 -6.01
C LYS A 528 31.44 -91.03 -6.77
N ARG A 529 32.61 -90.92 -7.40
CA ARG A 529 32.91 -89.75 -8.29
C ARG A 529 32.30 -90.01 -9.69
N LEU A 530 31.73 -88.91 -10.16
CA LEU A 530 31.22 -88.85 -11.57
C LEU A 530 32.15 -87.94 -12.36
N GLY A 531 32.96 -88.50 -13.24
CA GLY A 531 34.07 -87.80 -13.85
C GLY A 531 35.12 -87.35 -12.87
N ASP A 532 35.98 -86.40 -13.27
CA ASP A 532 37.09 -85.95 -12.45
C ASP A 532 36.63 -84.85 -11.43
N HIS A 533 35.45 -84.18 -11.66
CA HIS A 533 35.10 -82.94 -11.03
C HIS A 533 33.80 -82.99 -10.14
N TYR A 534 33.08 -84.14 -10.13
CA TYR A 534 31.83 -84.27 -9.42
C TYR A 534 31.75 -85.48 -8.51
N GLN A 535 31.23 -85.29 -7.32
CA GLN A 535 30.89 -86.31 -6.33
C GLN A 535 29.42 -86.52 -6.22
N VAL A 536 28.94 -87.80 -6.37
CA VAL A 536 27.56 -88.10 -6.26
C VAL A 536 27.09 -88.15 -4.82
N LEU A 537 26.07 -87.35 -4.51
CA LEU A 537 25.56 -87.22 -3.17
C LEU A 537 24.30 -88.06 -2.93
N ALA A 538 23.33 -87.95 -3.82
CA ALA A 538 22.03 -88.66 -3.72
C ALA A 538 21.41 -88.85 -5.09
N THR A 539 20.48 -89.80 -5.17
CA THR A 539 19.63 -89.97 -6.38
C THR A 539 18.41 -89.04 -6.26
N ILE A 540 18.18 -88.15 -7.23
CA ILE A 540 17.03 -87.28 -7.29
C ILE A 540 15.85 -87.96 -8.00
N GLY A 541 16.08 -88.69 -9.01
CA GLY A 541 15.04 -89.39 -9.75
C GLY A 541 15.57 -90.34 -10.80
N SER A 542 14.76 -91.31 -11.18
CA SER A 542 15.12 -92.27 -12.28
C SER A 542 13.96 -92.30 -13.28
N GLY A 543 14.30 -92.35 -14.57
CA GLY A 543 13.35 -92.38 -15.67
C GLY A 543 13.84 -93.20 -16.87
N ALA A 544 13.00 -93.27 -17.88
CA ALA A 544 13.28 -94.07 -19.08
C ALA A 544 14.59 -93.77 -19.85
N MET A 545 15.07 -92.50 -19.70
CA MET A 545 16.29 -92.01 -20.43
C MET A 545 17.51 -91.94 -19.55
N GLY A 546 17.42 -92.18 -18.24
CA GLY A 546 18.55 -92.07 -17.34
C GLY A 546 18.18 -91.73 -15.90
N THR A 547 19.18 -91.73 -15.03
CA THR A 547 19.01 -91.38 -13.61
C THR A 547 19.60 -90.00 -13.35
N VAL A 548 18.92 -89.20 -12.56
CA VAL A 548 19.38 -87.83 -12.14
C VAL A 548 19.88 -87.92 -10.70
N PHE A 549 21.08 -87.46 -10.49
CA PHE A 549 21.75 -87.44 -9.20
C PHE A 549 21.98 -86.00 -8.75
N GLU A 550 21.95 -85.78 -7.45
CA GLU A 550 22.53 -84.61 -6.88
C GLU A 550 24.02 -84.80 -6.73
N VAL A 551 24.80 -83.88 -7.31
CA VAL A 551 26.26 -83.95 -7.32
C VAL A 551 26.87 -82.67 -6.76
N GLU A 552 28.03 -82.81 -6.14
CA GLU A 552 28.79 -81.62 -5.63
C GLU A 552 30.04 -81.53 -6.48
N ARG A 553 30.33 -80.33 -6.95
CA ARG A 553 31.56 -80.02 -7.67
C ARG A 553 32.74 -79.94 -6.74
N THR A 554 33.78 -80.66 -6.94
CA THR A 554 34.90 -80.79 -5.99
C THR A 554 35.75 -79.50 -5.91
N THR A 555 35.67 -78.57 -6.86
CA THR A 555 36.45 -77.35 -6.92
C THR A 555 35.91 -76.20 -6.08
N ASP A 556 34.57 -76.07 -6.00
CA ASP A 556 33.90 -74.97 -5.33
C ASP A 556 32.73 -75.40 -4.38
N HIS A 557 32.60 -76.66 -4.15
CA HIS A 557 31.57 -77.29 -3.32
C HIS A 557 30.10 -76.92 -3.68
N LYS A 558 29.90 -76.44 -4.92
CA LYS A 558 28.58 -76.13 -5.39
C LYS A 558 27.83 -77.39 -5.82
N ARG A 559 26.52 -77.39 -5.53
CA ARG A 559 25.65 -78.53 -5.85
C ARG A 559 24.93 -78.37 -7.15
N PHE A 560 24.82 -79.45 -7.94
CA PHE A 560 24.22 -79.51 -9.25
C PHE A 560 23.38 -80.75 -9.38
N ALA A 561 22.56 -80.83 -10.38
CA ALA A 561 21.92 -82.04 -10.83
C ALA A 561 22.69 -82.65 -11.98
N ALA A 562 23.02 -83.95 -11.92
CA ALA A 562 23.69 -84.65 -13.00
C ALA A 562 22.76 -85.69 -13.53
N LYS A 563 22.41 -85.63 -14.80
CA LYS A 563 21.61 -86.63 -15.52
C LYS A 563 22.60 -87.62 -16.20
N VAL A 564 22.58 -88.87 -15.76
CA VAL A 564 23.43 -89.95 -16.22
C VAL A 564 22.61 -90.90 -17.17
N LEU A 565 23.15 -91.21 -18.32
CA LEU A 565 22.48 -92.10 -19.30
C LEU A 565 22.60 -93.56 -18.87
N THR A 566 21.47 -94.22 -18.58
CA THR A 566 21.44 -95.60 -18.13
C THR A 566 21.61 -96.61 -19.23
N GLU A 567 21.16 -96.30 -20.42
CA GLU A 567 21.30 -97.14 -21.63
C GLU A 567 22.33 -96.61 -22.64
N ALA A 568 23.59 -96.59 -22.32
CA ALA A 568 24.70 -96.15 -23.22
C ALA A 568 24.95 -97.09 -24.38
N ARG A 569 24.30 -98.25 -24.42
CA ARG A 569 24.54 -99.26 -25.51
C ARG A 569 23.92 -98.94 -26.85
N LYS A 570 22.96 -98.06 -26.97
CA LYS A 570 22.37 -97.70 -28.26
C LYS A 570 22.94 -96.37 -28.76
N LYS A 571 23.68 -96.45 -29.89
CA LYS A 571 24.26 -95.31 -30.57
C LYS A 571 23.22 -94.18 -30.77
N THR A 572 21.95 -94.55 -31.00
CA THR A 572 20.83 -93.60 -31.15
C THR A 572 20.47 -92.87 -29.90
N SER A 573 20.59 -93.50 -28.70
CA SER A 573 20.29 -92.82 -27.38
C SER A 573 21.37 -91.83 -27.01
N LEU A 574 22.64 -92.20 -27.23
CA LEU A 574 23.77 -91.29 -27.04
C LEU A 574 23.74 -90.06 -27.91
N LEU A 575 23.47 -90.28 -29.24
CA LEU A 575 23.38 -89.15 -30.20
C LEU A 575 22.18 -88.24 -29.89
N ARG A 576 21.06 -88.77 -29.36
CA ARG A 576 19.93 -87.95 -28.91
C ARG A 576 20.30 -87.16 -27.68
N PHE A 577 20.91 -87.76 -26.69
CA PHE A 577 21.33 -87.14 -25.46
C PHE A 577 22.32 -85.95 -25.68
N ALA A 578 23.32 -86.20 -26.55
CA ALA A 578 24.30 -85.19 -26.88
C ALA A 578 23.70 -84.03 -27.70
N ARG A 579 22.74 -84.34 -28.61
CA ARG A 579 22.01 -83.35 -29.40
C ARG A 579 21.11 -82.52 -28.52
N GLU A 580 20.42 -83.09 -27.54
CA GLU A 580 19.61 -82.47 -26.52
C GLU A 580 20.46 -81.49 -25.68
N ALA A 581 21.60 -81.96 -25.20
CA ALA A 581 22.53 -81.12 -24.47
C ALA A 581 23.05 -79.94 -25.29
N GLN A 582 23.37 -80.11 -26.55
CA GLN A 582 23.85 -79.05 -27.45
C GLN A 582 22.81 -77.98 -27.69
N ILE A 583 21.54 -78.31 -27.77
CA ILE A 583 20.47 -77.38 -27.98
C ILE A 583 20.18 -76.59 -26.68
N LEU A 584 20.14 -77.34 -25.58
CA LEU A 584 19.85 -76.73 -24.28
C LEU A 584 20.94 -75.76 -23.82
N CYS A 585 22.22 -75.98 -24.16
CA CYS A 585 23.31 -75.06 -23.91
C CYS A 585 23.13 -73.67 -24.54
N ARG A 586 22.32 -73.59 -25.62
CA ARG A 586 22.04 -72.32 -26.34
C ARG A 586 20.88 -71.54 -25.78
N LEU A 587 20.08 -72.15 -24.90
CA LEU A 587 18.87 -71.57 -24.34
C LEU A 587 19.16 -70.98 -23.00
N ASP A 588 18.92 -69.65 -22.87
CA ASP A 588 19.01 -68.89 -21.61
C ASP A 588 17.64 -68.24 -21.34
N HIS A 589 16.98 -68.75 -20.33
CA HIS A 589 15.68 -68.23 -19.92
C HIS A 589 15.41 -68.59 -18.47
N PRO A 590 14.82 -67.68 -17.67
CA PRO A 590 14.58 -67.90 -16.25
C PRO A 590 13.66 -69.09 -15.91
N ASN A 591 12.87 -69.54 -16.90
CA ASN A 591 11.99 -70.71 -16.75
C ASN A 591 12.55 -71.96 -17.40
N LEU A 592 13.82 -72.00 -17.84
CA LEU A 592 14.51 -73.21 -18.32
C LEU A 592 15.69 -73.53 -17.42
N ILE A 593 15.95 -74.82 -17.22
CA ILE A 593 17.09 -75.25 -16.41
C ILE A 593 18.39 -75.01 -17.23
N SER A 594 19.32 -74.31 -16.61
CA SER A 594 20.61 -73.99 -17.24
C SER A 594 21.55 -75.19 -17.17
N ILE A 595 22.19 -75.48 -18.32
CA ILE A 595 23.25 -76.50 -18.40
C ILE A 595 24.56 -75.87 -17.96
N VAL A 596 25.27 -76.56 -17.04
CA VAL A 596 26.51 -76.10 -16.45
C VAL A 596 27.72 -76.79 -17.09
N ASP A 597 27.60 -78.09 -17.37
CA ASP A 597 28.69 -78.88 -17.94
C ASP A 597 28.20 -80.16 -18.64
N ILE A 598 28.97 -80.69 -19.48
CA ILE A 598 28.77 -82.05 -20.11
C ILE A 598 30.08 -82.73 -20.16
N ASP A 599 30.16 -84.01 -19.67
CA ASP A 599 31.39 -84.78 -19.67
C ASP A 599 31.14 -86.26 -19.73
N VAL A 600 32.24 -87.03 -19.87
CA VAL A 600 32.22 -88.51 -19.94
C VAL A 600 33.18 -89.07 -18.88
N THR A 601 32.81 -90.09 -18.15
CA THR A 601 33.70 -90.80 -17.24
C THR A 601 34.70 -91.63 -18.00
N LYS A 602 35.79 -92.03 -17.32
CA LYS A 602 36.79 -92.87 -17.87
C LYS A 602 36.23 -94.26 -18.30
N ASP A 603 35.16 -94.67 -17.70
CA ASP A 603 34.41 -95.88 -18.01
C ASP A 603 33.37 -95.74 -19.13
N GLY A 604 33.36 -94.56 -19.78
CA GLY A 604 32.49 -94.32 -20.92
C GLY A 604 31.04 -93.88 -20.59
N VAL A 605 30.79 -93.49 -19.33
CA VAL A 605 29.45 -93.00 -18.90
C VAL A 605 29.33 -91.52 -19.24
N VAL A 606 28.38 -91.16 -20.09
CA VAL A 606 28.09 -89.79 -20.48
C VAL A 606 27.09 -89.20 -19.49
N PHE A 607 27.39 -87.98 -18.98
CA PHE A 607 26.51 -87.28 -18.05
C PHE A 607 26.43 -85.79 -18.40
N LEU A 608 25.31 -85.22 -18.08
CA LEU A 608 24.98 -83.80 -18.23
C LEU A 608 24.78 -83.15 -16.86
N VAL A 609 25.56 -82.10 -16.57
CA VAL A 609 25.45 -81.38 -15.33
C VAL A 609 24.58 -80.10 -15.54
N MET A 610 23.60 -79.90 -14.69
CA MET A 610 22.64 -78.81 -14.84
C MET A 610 22.38 -78.16 -13.48
N GLU A 611 21.78 -76.99 -13.48
CA GLU A 611 21.33 -76.27 -12.27
C GLU A 611 20.47 -77.19 -11.37
N LEU A 612 20.81 -77.28 -10.07
CA LEU A 612 20.02 -78.02 -9.12
C LEU A 612 18.85 -77.12 -8.70
N VAL A 613 17.66 -77.39 -9.18
CA VAL A 613 16.45 -76.72 -8.80
C VAL A 613 15.90 -77.30 -7.53
N ARG A 614 15.94 -76.52 -6.44
CA ARG A 614 15.34 -76.91 -5.15
C ARG A 614 13.87 -76.49 -5.16
N GLY A 615 12.96 -77.44 -5.15
CA GLY A 615 11.53 -77.16 -5.17
C GLY A 615 10.68 -78.43 -5.13
N THR A 616 9.39 -78.29 -5.28
CA THR A 616 8.42 -79.37 -5.34
C THR A 616 7.80 -79.48 -6.71
N VAL A 617 7.61 -80.67 -7.21
CA VAL A 617 6.96 -80.88 -8.50
C VAL A 617 5.53 -80.35 -8.50
N LEU A 618 5.13 -79.75 -9.59
CA LEU A 618 3.80 -79.13 -9.74
C LEU A 618 2.63 -80.08 -9.32
N LYS A 619 2.79 -81.36 -9.57
CA LYS A 619 1.83 -82.39 -9.13
C LYS A 619 1.57 -82.46 -7.65
N ALA A 620 2.51 -82.02 -6.82
CA ALA A 620 2.35 -81.97 -5.34
C ALA A 620 1.48 -80.78 -4.86
N TRP A 621 1.17 -79.86 -5.75
CA TRP A 621 0.42 -78.62 -5.46
C TRP A 621 -1.08 -78.79 -5.83
N LYS A 622 -1.64 -79.96 -5.76
CA LYS A 622 -3.03 -80.24 -6.12
C LYS A 622 -4.06 -79.35 -5.48
N GLU A 623 -3.79 -78.91 -4.26
CA GLU A 623 -4.66 -77.99 -3.50
C GLU A 623 -4.79 -76.59 -4.13
N LYS A 624 -3.83 -76.16 -4.93
CA LYS A 624 -3.83 -74.87 -5.63
C LYS A 624 -4.37 -74.93 -7.07
N PHE A 625 -4.75 -76.09 -7.57
CA PHE A 625 -5.26 -76.19 -8.95
C PHE A 625 -6.63 -75.56 -9.19
N GLY A 626 -7.37 -75.21 -8.10
CA GLY A 626 -8.60 -74.42 -8.16
C GLY A 626 -8.39 -72.89 -8.17
N ASP A 627 -7.16 -72.42 -7.92
CA ASP A 627 -6.84 -70.99 -7.92
C ASP A 627 -6.47 -70.53 -9.35
N LEU A 628 -7.34 -69.75 -9.96
CA LEU A 628 -7.17 -69.25 -11.32
C LEU A 628 -5.93 -68.38 -11.47
N GLY A 629 -5.61 -67.57 -10.44
CA GLY A 629 -4.42 -66.73 -10.44
C GLY A 629 -3.14 -67.51 -10.50
N PHE A 630 -3.03 -68.55 -9.66
CA PHE A 630 -1.92 -69.47 -9.63
C PHE A 630 -1.80 -70.23 -10.97
N ALA A 631 -2.92 -70.74 -11.51
CA ALA A 631 -2.92 -71.46 -12.79
C ALA A 631 -2.44 -70.58 -13.96
N ILE A 632 -2.88 -69.32 -14.01
CA ILE A 632 -2.44 -68.36 -15.06
C ILE A 632 -0.94 -68.08 -14.93
N ASP A 633 -0.41 -67.88 -13.74
CA ASP A 633 1.01 -67.59 -13.55
C ASP A 633 1.89 -68.80 -13.87
N VAL A 634 1.44 -70.00 -13.55
CA VAL A 634 2.09 -71.24 -13.99
C VAL A 634 2.10 -71.34 -15.51
N LEU A 635 0.95 -71.14 -16.16
CA LEU A 635 0.83 -71.21 -17.62
C LEU A 635 1.68 -70.13 -18.32
N LYS A 636 1.72 -68.91 -17.82
CA LYS A 636 2.60 -67.83 -18.38
C LYS A 636 4.07 -68.23 -18.34
N GLN A 637 4.55 -68.80 -17.25
CA GLN A 637 5.94 -69.21 -17.10
C GLN A 637 6.26 -70.40 -17.99
N MET A 638 5.35 -71.37 -18.00
CA MET A 638 5.52 -72.56 -18.93
C MET A 638 5.50 -72.13 -20.37
N THR A 639 4.55 -71.31 -20.79
CA THR A 639 4.45 -70.84 -22.19
C THR A 639 5.65 -69.95 -22.59
N ALA A 640 6.19 -69.20 -21.72
CA ALA A 640 7.39 -68.40 -21.95
C ALA A 640 8.60 -69.29 -22.19
N GLY A 641 8.83 -70.32 -21.36
CA GLY A 641 9.91 -71.30 -21.56
C GLY A 641 9.71 -72.10 -22.82
N LEU A 642 8.52 -72.63 -23.06
CA LEU A 642 8.19 -73.44 -24.27
C LEU A 642 8.33 -72.58 -25.53
N SER A 643 7.98 -71.32 -25.54
CA SER A 643 8.13 -70.41 -26.68
C SER A 643 9.61 -70.38 -27.22
N ILE A 644 10.54 -70.31 -26.26
CA ILE A 644 11.98 -70.27 -26.64
C ILE A 644 12.44 -71.59 -27.17
N ILE A 645 12.02 -72.69 -26.55
CA ILE A 645 12.32 -74.02 -27.05
C ILE A 645 11.79 -74.22 -28.47
N HIS A 646 10.53 -73.89 -28.75
CA HIS A 646 9.90 -73.99 -30.05
C HIS A 646 10.56 -73.08 -31.11
N LYS A 647 10.92 -71.86 -30.75
CA LYS A 647 11.65 -70.93 -31.62
C LYS A 647 13.02 -71.52 -32.03
N SER A 648 13.61 -72.41 -31.22
CA SER A 648 14.84 -73.10 -31.49
C SER A 648 14.63 -74.40 -32.25
N GLY A 649 13.43 -74.66 -32.75
CA GLY A 649 13.11 -75.83 -33.60
C GLY A 649 12.93 -77.13 -32.81
N ILE A 650 12.69 -77.07 -31.49
CA ILE A 650 12.56 -78.24 -30.64
C ILE A 650 11.09 -78.42 -30.21
N VAL A 651 10.59 -79.63 -30.35
CA VAL A 651 9.26 -80.00 -29.86
C VAL A 651 9.45 -80.78 -28.57
N HIS A 652 8.96 -80.17 -27.44
CA HIS A 652 8.95 -80.83 -26.15
C HIS A 652 7.80 -81.84 -26.05
N ARG A 653 8.14 -83.10 -25.87
CA ARG A 653 7.11 -84.18 -25.85
C ARG A 653 6.46 -84.35 -24.44
N ASP A 654 7.17 -84.01 -23.36
CA ASP A 654 6.70 -84.12 -21.95
C ASP A 654 7.20 -82.92 -21.19
N ALA A 655 6.31 -82.00 -20.85
CA ALA A 655 6.65 -80.84 -19.99
C ALA A 655 6.33 -81.15 -18.51
N CYS A 656 7.34 -81.16 -17.63
CA CYS A 656 7.20 -81.26 -16.20
C CYS A 656 7.67 -79.97 -15.53
N GLY A 657 6.81 -79.32 -14.74
CA GLY A 657 7.13 -78.09 -14.04
C GLY A 657 7.57 -78.33 -12.58
N ILE A 658 8.68 -77.72 -12.18
CA ILE A 658 9.16 -77.68 -10.79
C ILE A 658 9.06 -76.23 -10.28
N HIS A 659 8.41 -76.01 -9.12
CA HIS A 659 8.28 -74.68 -8.50
C HIS A 659 9.54 -74.33 -7.70
N LYS A 660 10.19 -73.22 -8.01
CA LYS A 660 11.43 -72.76 -7.37
C LYS A 660 11.11 -72.04 -6.08
N ARG A 661 11.63 -72.45 -4.94
CA ARG A 661 11.49 -71.80 -3.64
C ARG A 661 12.48 -70.65 -3.56
N GLY A 662 11.97 -69.39 -3.41
CA GLY A 662 12.85 -68.23 -3.24
C GLY A 662 13.69 -68.31 -1.96
N SER A 663 15.00 -68.13 -2.07
CA SER A 663 15.89 -68.00 -0.90
C SER A 663 15.73 -66.63 -0.25
N THR A 664 15.04 -66.59 0.89
CA THR A 664 15.10 -65.40 1.77
C THR A 664 16.39 -65.47 2.58
N SER A 665 17.36 -64.64 2.25
CA SER A 665 18.46 -64.33 3.16
C SER A 665 17.91 -63.40 4.28
N ARG A 666 17.70 -63.99 5.47
CA ARG A 666 17.56 -63.21 6.70
C ARG A 666 18.93 -62.93 7.23
N GLU A 667 19.37 -61.67 7.20
CA GLU A 667 20.30 -61.13 8.21
C GLU A 667 19.58 -60.05 9.01
N GLY A 668 19.63 -60.25 10.32
CA GLY A 668 18.93 -59.46 11.30
C GLY A 668 19.67 -58.21 11.70
N SER A 669 18.94 -57.28 12.15
CA SER A 669 19.36 -56.38 13.21
C SER A 669 18.17 -55.89 14.01
N ARG A 670 18.22 -56.20 15.28
CA ARG A 670 17.33 -55.67 16.34
C ARG A 670 17.78 -54.23 16.62
N HIS A 671 16.87 -53.30 16.77
CA HIS A 671 16.67 -52.43 17.96
C HIS A 671 15.78 -51.24 17.62
N GLY A 672 14.84 -50.98 18.50
CA GLY A 672 14.46 -49.60 18.84
C GLY A 672 12.96 -49.30 18.78
N GLN A 673 12.37 -49.46 19.91
CA GLN A 673 11.08 -49.00 20.47
C GLN A 673 10.52 -47.68 19.94
N SER A 674 9.25 -47.66 19.71
CA SER A 674 8.13 -47.02 20.42
C SER A 674 7.53 -45.71 19.84
N LEU A 675 6.23 -45.70 20.04
CA LEU A 675 5.18 -44.65 20.06
C LEU A 675 4.57 -44.24 18.72
N GLY A 676 3.40 -44.77 18.45
CA GLY A 676 2.11 -44.08 18.72
C GLY A 676 1.65 -43.16 17.65
N ASP A 677 0.79 -43.57 16.76
CA ASP A 677 -0.57 -43.08 16.71
C ASP A 677 -1.39 -43.71 15.58
N ARG A 678 -2.61 -43.99 15.95
CA ARG A 678 -3.64 -44.69 15.17
C ARG A 678 -4.22 -43.77 14.10
N ILE A 679 -4.26 -44.27 12.84
CA ILE A 679 -5.31 -43.90 11.89
C ILE A 679 -5.76 -45.20 11.20
N PRO A 680 -7.06 -45.51 11.10
CA PRO A 680 -7.58 -46.76 10.60
C PRO A 680 -7.81 -46.74 9.10
N GLY A 681 -7.58 -47.90 8.48
CA GLY A 681 -8.28 -48.31 7.28
C GLY A 681 -7.58 -48.15 5.95
N ARG A 682 -6.61 -49.05 5.65
CA ARG A 682 -6.42 -49.57 4.29
C ARG A 682 -5.88 -50.96 4.35
N ALA A 683 -6.62 -51.90 3.77
CA ALA A 683 -6.30 -53.30 3.69
C ALA A 683 -4.90 -53.51 3.09
N GLN A 684 -3.99 -54.07 3.86
CA GLN A 684 -2.72 -54.57 3.42
C GLN A 684 -2.95 -55.78 2.52
N ARG A 685 -2.61 -55.71 1.24
CA ARG A 685 -2.36 -56.89 0.41
C ARG A 685 -1.02 -57.49 0.87
N PRO A 686 -0.94 -58.81 1.09
CA PRO A 686 0.34 -59.44 1.41
C PRO A 686 1.24 -59.39 0.17
N ASP A 687 2.45 -58.89 0.32
CA ASP A 687 3.54 -59.00 -0.65
C ASP A 687 3.92 -60.48 -0.83
N VAL A 688 3.39 -61.11 -1.87
CA VAL A 688 3.87 -62.40 -2.36
C VAL A 688 4.91 -62.09 -3.42
N ALA A 689 6.20 -62.27 -3.09
CA ALA A 689 7.28 -62.27 -4.05
C ALA A 689 7.00 -63.27 -5.18
N PRO A 690 7.30 -62.96 -6.43
CA PRO A 690 7.04 -63.83 -7.56
C PRO A 690 7.83 -65.13 -7.44
N GLN A 691 7.11 -66.24 -7.25
CA GLN A 691 7.66 -67.59 -7.22
C GLN A 691 7.87 -68.04 -8.66
N GLY A 692 9.15 -68.29 -9.08
CA GLY A 692 9.48 -68.72 -10.44
C GLY A 692 9.21 -70.23 -10.64
N ILE A 693 8.72 -70.60 -11.80
CA ILE A 693 8.54 -72.00 -12.24
C ILE A 693 9.63 -72.30 -13.30
N CYS A 694 10.38 -73.36 -13.08
CA CYS A 694 11.33 -73.86 -13.98
C CYS A 694 10.82 -75.15 -14.69
N LEU A 695 11.00 -75.22 -16.02
CA LEU A 695 10.71 -76.41 -16.82
C LEU A 695 11.94 -77.32 -16.86
N SER A 696 11.77 -78.55 -16.51
CA SER A 696 12.82 -79.58 -16.67
C SER A 696 12.48 -80.47 -17.88
N TYR A 697 13.49 -80.85 -18.54
CA TYR A 697 13.42 -81.80 -19.70
C TYR A 697 13.58 -83.21 -19.24
#